data_ce4dda2ecc8a15fc6a51c16300417efc
#
_entry.id   ce4dda2ecc8a15fc6a51c16300417efc
#
_cell.length_a   1.000
_cell.length_b   1.000
_cell.length_c   1.000
_cell.angle_alpha   90.00
_cell.angle_beta   90.00
_cell.angle_gamma   90.00
#
_symmetry.space_group_name_H-M   'P 1'
#
loop_
_entity.id
_entity.type
_entity.pdbx_description
1 polymer ?
#
loop_
_entity_poly.entity_id
_entity_poly.type
_entity_poly.pdbx_seq_one_letter_code
_entity_poly.pdbx_strand_id
1 'polypeptide(L)'
;MLDLDKRSITYLPGVGPKKADILQKEAGISSYEDLLFYFPYKYIDRSRFYKVAEISGNMPYIQLKGQILYFDTLGEGRSKRLVGKFSDGTGTIDLVWFKGLNYVTDKYRPNTEYIVFGKPTEFGHTYNIPHPDIDSMEQADQVANGLTPFYNTSEKMKKSFLNSRAIQNLQYTLLSWLNWELPETLSPDVLKRIHMMSMTEAVRNIHFPESAAKLRDAQLRLKFDELFFIQLNILRTASVRKLKLKGIVFPTVGHYFNTFYKEYLPFELTNAQKRVVREIRIDMGSGRQMNRLLQGDVGSGKTLVGLLSMLLAIDNHCQACMMAPTEILATQHYATIMGFLKDMDVKVALLTGSTKKKERDKILPAIASGEIQIVIGTHALIEETVVFSSLGLAIIDEQHRFGVEQRSRLWMKNTIVPHVLVMTATPIPRTLAMTLYGDLDVSVIDELPPGRKPIQTLHRYDNKKAQLYEFLRKEIQKGRQVYVVYPLIEGNEKLDYKDLEAGFETFKEVFPEYKVCMVHGRMKAADKDTEMQKVISGEAQILMATTVIEVGVNVPNASVMVIESAERFGLSQLHQLRGRVGRGAEQSYCILVSSYKLSNDTRKRLEIMVNSTNGFEIAEADLRLRGHGDLEGTRQSGEGIDLKIADLAADGQILQYARDIAQGVLDEDPELLSEQHRILSERLKTLFTRKINWGMIS
;
A
#
# COMPACT_ATOMS: atom_id res chain seq x y z
N MET A 1 -0.38 27.90 -26.58
CA MET A 1 -0.21 27.12 -25.33
C MET A 1 0.99 27.68 -24.60
N LEU A 2 0.86 28.10 -23.35
CA LEU A 2 2.02 28.58 -22.59
C LEU A 2 2.82 27.36 -22.16
N ASP A 3 4.04 27.25 -22.73
CA ASP A 3 4.98 26.17 -22.41
C ASP A 3 5.57 26.36 -21.00
N LEU A 4 4.74 26.22 -19.96
CA LEU A 4 5.16 26.40 -18.55
C LEU A 4 6.20 25.36 -18.11
N ASP A 5 6.10 24.16 -18.68
CA ASP A 5 7.04 23.06 -18.47
C ASP A 5 8.44 23.36 -19.03
N LYS A 6 8.52 24.17 -20.07
CA LYS A 6 9.78 24.57 -20.72
C LYS A 6 10.40 25.84 -20.13
N ARG A 7 9.65 26.62 -19.33
CA ARG A 7 10.20 27.82 -18.70
C ARG A 7 10.94 27.48 -17.42
N SER A 8 12.26 27.64 -17.45
CA SER A 8 13.11 27.39 -16.29
C SER A 8 12.77 28.32 -15.13
N ILE A 9 12.73 27.74 -13.93
CA ILE A 9 12.50 28.45 -12.67
C ILE A 9 13.54 29.55 -12.39
N THR A 10 14.71 29.45 -13.05
CA THR A 10 15.82 30.43 -12.93
C THR A 10 15.39 31.86 -13.28
N TYR A 11 14.43 32.00 -14.20
CA TYR A 11 13.96 33.30 -14.67
C TYR A 11 12.83 33.92 -13.83
N LEU A 12 12.38 33.20 -12.80
CA LEU A 12 11.39 33.78 -11.86
C LEU A 12 12.09 34.79 -10.94
N PRO A 13 11.54 36.03 -10.78
CA PRO A 13 12.10 37.01 -9.87
C PRO A 13 12.28 36.47 -8.46
N GLY A 14 13.47 36.68 -7.91
CA GLY A 14 13.84 36.20 -6.59
C GLY A 14 14.48 34.78 -6.55
N VAL A 15 14.59 34.08 -7.68
CA VAL A 15 15.22 32.74 -7.75
C VAL A 15 16.71 32.84 -8.13
N GLY A 16 17.04 33.15 -9.36
CA GLY A 16 18.41 33.12 -9.89
C GLY A 16 19.07 31.73 -9.89
N PRO A 17 20.28 31.57 -10.53
CA PRO A 17 20.86 30.25 -10.79
C PRO A 17 21.14 29.41 -9.54
N LYS A 18 21.66 30.01 -8.46
CA LYS A 18 22.02 29.29 -7.22
C LYS A 18 20.80 28.71 -6.51
N LYS A 19 19.71 29.49 -6.41
CA LYS A 19 18.48 29.02 -5.79
C LYS A 19 17.75 28.02 -6.68
N ALA A 20 17.81 28.17 -8.01
CA ALA A 20 17.25 27.21 -8.97
C ALA A 20 17.89 25.82 -8.82
N ASP A 21 19.22 25.74 -8.69
CA ASP A 21 19.93 24.47 -8.46
C ASP A 21 19.49 23.79 -7.14
N ILE A 22 19.28 24.56 -6.08
CA ILE A 22 18.80 24.04 -4.80
C ILE A 22 17.35 23.58 -4.91
N LEU A 23 16.46 24.36 -5.55
CA LEU A 23 15.05 24.00 -5.76
C LEU A 23 14.95 22.71 -6.57
N GLN A 24 15.77 22.53 -7.59
CA GLN A 24 15.80 21.33 -8.39
C GLN A 24 16.28 20.10 -7.59
N LYS A 25 17.39 20.23 -6.84
CA LYS A 25 17.99 19.10 -6.10
C LYS A 25 17.20 18.69 -4.86
N GLU A 26 16.62 19.66 -4.16
CA GLU A 26 15.97 19.41 -2.87
C GLU A 26 14.43 19.29 -2.95
N ALA A 27 13.80 19.86 -3.97
CA ALA A 27 12.36 19.90 -4.13
C ALA A 27 11.85 19.41 -5.51
N GLY A 28 12.76 19.07 -6.42
CA GLY A 28 12.40 18.65 -7.78
C GLY A 28 11.84 19.76 -8.67
N ILE A 29 12.00 21.05 -8.28
CA ILE A 29 11.41 22.20 -8.97
C ILE A 29 12.43 22.75 -9.97
N SER A 30 12.19 22.53 -11.25
CA SER A 30 13.04 23.00 -12.36
C SER A 30 12.34 23.99 -13.30
N SER A 31 11.00 23.95 -13.35
CA SER A 31 10.17 24.75 -14.24
C SER A 31 9.09 25.54 -13.48
N TYR A 32 8.39 26.42 -14.19
CA TYR A 32 7.23 27.12 -13.65
C TYR A 32 6.08 26.16 -13.34
N GLU A 33 5.89 25.12 -14.16
CA GLU A 33 4.89 24.07 -13.91
C GLU A 33 5.20 23.32 -12.62
N ASP A 34 6.48 22.92 -12.39
CA ASP A 34 6.87 22.24 -11.17
C ASP A 34 6.55 23.06 -9.92
N LEU A 35 6.79 24.38 -9.97
CA LEU A 35 6.48 25.26 -8.86
C LEU A 35 4.96 25.35 -8.62
N LEU A 36 4.13 25.53 -9.67
CA LEU A 36 2.66 25.59 -9.54
C LEU A 36 2.06 24.30 -8.98
N PHE A 37 2.67 23.15 -9.28
CA PHE A 37 2.24 21.86 -8.76
C PHE A 37 3.05 21.40 -7.53
N TYR A 38 3.78 22.30 -6.89
CA TYR A 38 4.39 22.05 -5.59
C TYR A 38 3.44 22.50 -4.48
N PHE A 39 2.61 21.56 -4.00
CA PHE A 39 1.49 21.87 -3.11
C PHE A 39 1.88 22.05 -1.64
N PRO A 40 1.14 22.87 -0.88
CA PRO A 40 1.30 22.97 0.57
C PRO A 40 0.91 21.65 1.26
N TYR A 41 1.65 21.26 2.28
CA TYR A 41 1.34 20.09 3.09
C TYR A 41 0.37 20.37 4.25
N LYS A 42 0.22 21.61 4.64
CA LYS A 42 -0.74 22.07 5.67
C LYS A 42 -1.11 23.53 5.48
N TYR A 43 -2.20 23.90 6.12
CA TYR A 43 -2.67 25.29 6.20
C TYR A 43 -2.83 25.69 7.65
N ILE A 44 -2.54 26.95 7.97
CA ILE A 44 -2.75 27.52 9.29
C ILE A 44 -3.72 28.67 9.14
N ASP A 45 -4.79 28.61 9.92
CA ASP A 45 -5.77 29.69 9.98
C ASP A 45 -5.18 30.88 10.74
N ARG A 46 -5.03 32.00 10.02
CA ARG A 46 -4.58 33.30 10.57
C ARG A 46 -5.70 34.34 10.67
N SER A 47 -6.96 33.90 10.58
CA SER A 47 -8.11 34.81 10.68
C SER A 47 -8.35 35.32 12.09
N ARG A 48 -7.90 34.58 13.14
CA ARG A 48 -8.13 34.93 14.54
C ARG A 48 -6.89 35.53 15.16
N PHE A 49 -7.08 36.74 15.72
CA PHE A 49 -6.13 37.35 16.63
C PHE A 49 -6.44 36.91 18.07
N TYR A 50 -5.45 36.36 18.73
CA TYR A 50 -5.51 36.03 20.15
C TYR A 50 -5.01 37.21 20.99
N LYS A 51 -5.45 37.26 22.24
CA LYS A 51 -4.89 38.19 23.23
C LYS A 51 -3.78 37.50 24.02
N VAL A 52 -2.78 38.28 24.45
CA VAL A 52 -1.70 37.71 25.27
C VAL A 52 -2.25 37.08 26.55
N ALA A 53 -3.29 37.66 27.15
CA ALA A 53 -3.97 37.11 28.31
C ALA A 53 -4.70 35.78 28.07
N GLU A 54 -5.01 35.43 26.82
CA GLU A 54 -5.66 34.16 26.45
C GLU A 54 -4.66 32.99 26.29
N ILE A 55 -3.36 33.26 26.33
CA ILE A 55 -2.32 32.25 26.09
C ILE A 55 -2.28 31.26 27.26
N SER A 56 -2.43 30.00 26.94
CA SER A 56 -2.35 28.87 27.88
C SER A 56 -1.42 27.78 27.35
N GLY A 57 -1.03 26.82 28.20
CA GLY A 57 -0.14 25.70 27.82
C GLY A 57 -0.69 24.90 26.64
N ASN A 58 0.19 24.52 25.74
CA ASN A 58 -0.11 23.65 24.57
C ASN A 58 -1.06 24.24 23.50
N MET A 59 -1.06 25.57 23.33
CA MET A 59 -1.77 26.18 22.19
C MET A 59 -1.10 25.85 20.84
N PRO A 60 -1.87 25.81 19.74
CA PRO A 60 -1.33 25.73 18.38
C PRO A 60 -0.59 27.02 18.01
N TYR A 61 -0.21 27.17 16.76
CA TYR A 61 0.27 28.46 16.25
C TYR A 61 -0.81 29.52 16.41
N ILE A 62 -0.45 30.69 16.96
CA ILE A 62 -1.34 31.83 17.23
C ILE A 62 -0.85 33.11 16.55
N GLN A 63 -1.76 34.02 16.33
CA GLN A 63 -1.48 35.35 15.82
C GLN A 63 -1.83 36.42 16.88
N LEU A 64 -0.90 37.29 17.14
CA LEU A 64 -1.04 38.40 18.11
C LEU A 64 -0.87 39.73 17.37
N LYS A 65 -1.64 40.72 17.74
CA LYS A 65 -1.49 42.11 17.27
C LYS A 65 -1.08 42.98 18.45
N GLY A 66 0.03 43.71 18.33
CA GLY A 66 0.52 44.56 19.41
C GLY A 66 1.85 45.23 19.07
N GLN A 67 2.60 45.65 20.08
CA GLN A 67 3.85 46.42 19.93
C GLN A 67 5.01 45.68 20.60
N ILE A 68 6.20 45.76 19.99
CA ILE A 68 7.44 45.39 20.64
C ILE A 68 7.84 46.60 21.51
N LEU A 69 7.90 46.41 22.83
CA LEU A 69 8.21 47.46 23.77
C LEU A 69 9.71 47.78 23.77
N TYR A 70 10.55 46.76 23.87
CA TYR A 70 12.00 46.87 23.85
C TYR A 70 12.65 45.54 23.50
N PHE A 71 13.95 45.57 23.22
CA PHE A 71 14.78 44.41 23.00
C PHE A 71 15.84 44.29 24.07
N ASP A 72 16.03 43.10 24.62
CA ASP A 72 17.11 42.73 25.52
C ASP A 72 17.97 41.63 24.93
N THR A 73 19.27 41.68 25.19
CA THR A 73 20.19 40.62 24.82
C THR A 73 20.61 39.83 26.06
N LEU A 74 20.24 38.57 26.14
CA LEU A 74 20.51 37.70 27.28
C LEU A 74 21.56 36.62 26.91
N GLY A 75 22.45 36.34 27.88
CA GLY A 75 23.50 35.33 27.74
C GLY A 75 24.75 35.78 26.98
N GLU A 76 25.83 35.01 27.08
CA GLU A 76 27.10 35.26 26.41
C GLU A 76 27.52 34.10 25.53
N GLY A 77 28.37 34.36 24.52
CA GLY A 77 28.91 33.36 23.63
C GLY A 77 27.85 32.57 22.87
N ARG A 78 27.84 31.23 22.98
CA ARG A 78 26.90 30.35 22.30
C ARG A 78 25.47 30.37 22.88
N SER A 79 25.29 30.86 24.08
CA SER A 79 23.98 31.01 24.74
C SER A 79 23.32 32.39 24.50
N LYS A 80 23.96 33.29 23.74
CA LYS A 80 23.45 34.60 23.42
C LYS A 80 22.16 34.53 22.65
N ARG A 81 21.09 35.18 23.17
CA ARG A 81 19.77 35.26 22.55
C ARG A 81 19.22 36.70 22.65
N LEU A 82 18.46 37.09 21.67
CA LEU A 82 17.70 38.34 21.68
C LEU A 82 16.29 38.03 22.16
N VAL A 83 15.79 38.86 23.08
CA VAL A 83 14.42 38.79 23.60
C VAL A 83 13.75 40.12 23.31
N GLY A 84 12.65 40.12 22.56
CA GLY A 84 11.78 41.25 22.35
C GLY A 84 10.55 41.15 23.25
N LYS A 85 10.33 42.10 24.11
CA LYS A 85 9.14 42.16 24.95
C LYS A 85 7.98 42.71 24.13
N PHE A 86 6.97 41.86 23.90
CA PHE A 86 5.80 42.18 23.10
C PHE A 86 4.56 42.35 23.98
N SER A 87 3.71 43.34 23.68
CA SER A 87 2.46 43.59 24.42
C SER A 87 1.33 43.98 23.46
N ASP A 88 0.15 43.49 23.77
CA ASP A 88 -1.12 43.84 23.11
C ASP A 88 -2.02 44.69 24.02
N GLY A 89 -1.49 45.15 25.17
CA GLY A 89 -2.23 45.86 26.20
C GLY A 89 -2.97 44.96 27.21
N THR A 90 -3.13 43.68 26.96
CA THR A 90 -3.75 42.69 27.89
C THR A 90 -2.71 41.93 28.70
N GLY A 91 -1.46 41.90 28.22
CA GLY A 91 -0.35 41.22 28.86
C GLY A 91 0.95 41.40 28.08
N THR A 92 2.00 40.71 28.51
CA THR A 92 3.28 40.68 27.81
C THR A 92 3.76 39.26 27.53
N ILE A 93 4.42 39.07 26.38
CA ILE A 93 5.03 37.79 25.98
C ILE A 93 6.43 38.06 25.43
N ASP A 94 7.32 37.06 25.60
CA ASP A 94 8.70 37.16 25.12
C ASP A 94 8.80 36.57 23.70
N LEU A 95 9.34 37.36 22.77
CA LEU A 95 9.72 36.95 21.44
C LEU A 95 11.22 36.63 21.46
N VAL A 96 11.63 35.40 21.14
CA VAL A 96 13.01 34.93 21.37
C VAL A 96 13.69 34.54 20.06
N TRP A 97 14.89 35.08 19.82
CA TRP A 97 15.75 34.73 18.68
C TRP A 97 17.11 34.22 19.13
N PHE A 98 17.54 33.10 18.58
CA PHE A 98 18.86 32.50 18.84
C PHE A 98 19.85 32.78 17.70
N LYS A 99 19.39 33.29 16.55
CA LYS A 99 20.20 33.55 15.35
C LYS A 99 19.72 34.83 14.69
N GLY A 100 20.63 35.52 13.99
CA GLY A 100 20.29 36.72 13.23
C GLY A 100 19.93 37.94 14.10
N LEU A 101 20.51 38.06 15.30
CA LEU A 101 20.13 39.06 16.32
C LEU A 101 20.18 40.47 15.79
N ASN A 102 21.27 40.88 15.13
CA ASN A 102 21.43 42.23 14.56
C ASN A 102 20.39 42.51 13.46
N TYR A 103 20.10 41.51 12.62
CA TYR A 103 19.08 41.65 11.58
C TYR A 103 17.70 41.96 12.17
N VAL A 104 17.35 41.32 13.29
CA VAL A 104 16.05 41.52 13.96
C VAL A 104 15.95 42.94 14.51
N THR A 105 16.99 43.45 15.20
CA THR A 105 17.00 44.80 15.76
C THR A 105 17.03 45.88 14.69
N ASP A 106 17.67 45.61 13.55
CA ASP A 106 17.70 46.56 12.42
C ASP A 106 16.35 46.64 11.69
N LYS A 107 15.63 45.52 11.64
CA LYS A 107 14.38 45.37 10.90
C LYS A 107 13.15 45.83 11.69
N TYR A 108 13.09 45.53 12.99
CA TYR A 108 11.93 45.81 13.82
C TYR A 108 12.24 46.88 14.87
N ARG A 109 11.38 47.90 14.94
CA ARG A 109 11.58 49.05 15.85
C ARG A 109 10.66 48.94 17.07
N PRO A 110 11.14 49.27 18.27
CA PRO A 110 10.30 49.38 19.44
C PRO A 110 9.16 50.40 19.26
N ASN A 111 8.07 50.20 20.00
CA ASN A 111 6.87 51.05 20.00
C ASN A 111 6.19 51.18 18.63
N THR A 112 6.38 50.19 17.78
CA THR A 112 5.70 50.08 16.49
C THR A 112 4.76 48.86 16.52
N GLU A 113 3.56 49.02 15.93
CA GLU A 113 2.60 47.90 15.83
C GLU A 113 3.02 46.89 14.81
N TYR A 114 2.97 45.62 15.24
CA TYR A 114 3.29 44.45 14.44
C TYR A 114 2.24 43.36 14.64
N ILE A 115 2.14 42.50 13.66
CA ILE A 115 1.47 41.22 13.80
C ILE A 115 2.54 40.15 13.99
N VAL A 116 2.45 39.44 15.11
CA VAL A 116 3.36 38.36 15.50
C VAL A 116 2.66 37.03 15.35
N PHE A 117 3.27 36.10 14.61
CA PHE A 117 2.76 34.74 14.41
C PHE A 117 3.80 33.75 14.89
N GLY A 118 3.36 32.75 15.69
CA GLY A 118 4.23 31.70 16.19
C GLY A 118 3.53 30.75 17.14
N LYS A 119 4.25 29.71 17.55
CA LYS A 119 3.75 28.76 18.54
C LYS A 119 4.24 29.21 19.93
N PRO A 120 3.32 29.49 20.87
CA PRO A 120 3.72 29.74 22.24
C PRO A 120 4.33 28.49 22.86
N THR A 121 5.40 28.68 23.62
CA THR A 121 6.06 27.65 24.41
C THR A 121 6.18 28.07 25.85
N GLU A 122 5.90 27.18 26.77
CA GLU A 122 6.05 27.48 28.19
C GLU A 122 7.51 27.38 28.61
N PHE A 123 7.98 28.40 29.30
CA PHE A 123 9.33 28.46 29.87
C PHE A 123 9.26 28.97 31.30
N GLY A 124 9.41 28.10 32.27
CA GLY A 124 9.18 28.41 33.67
C GLY A 124 7.71 28.75 33.94
N HIS A 125 7.44 29.96 34.38
CA HIS A 125 6.08 30.48 34.65
C HIS A 125 5.59 31.48 33.59
N THR A 126 6.31 31.60 32.47
CA THR A 126 6.01 32.55 31.39
C THR A 126 5.94 31.87 30.05
N TYR A 127 5.26 32.50 29.10
CA TYR A 127 5.22 32.02 27.72
C TYR A 127 6.17 32.82 26.85
N ASN A 128 6.78 32.15 25.89
CA ASN A 128 7.59 32.78 24.85
C ASN A 128 7.22 32.23 23.46
N ILE A 129 7.55 32.98 22.42
CA ILE A 129 7.45 32.57 21.03
C ILE A 129 8.86 32.56 20.43
N PRO A 130 9.45 31.35 20.20
CA PRO A 130 10.77 31.27 19.59
C PRO A 130 10.69 31.50 18.08
N HIS A 131 11.59 32.34 17.56
CA HIS A 131 11.69 32.70 16.14
C HIS A 131 10.33 33.03 15.49
N PRO A 132 9.56 34.00 16.03
CA PRO A 132 8.28 34.39 15.46
C PRO A 132 8.41 34.94 14.05
N ASP A 133 7.39 34.76 13.23
CA ASP A 133 7.18 35.55 12.03
C ASP A 133 6.55 36.90 12.44
N ILE A 134 7.13 37.98 11.98
CA ILE A 134 6.64 39.35 12.30
C ILE A 134 6.35 40.08 11.00
N ASP A 135 5.13 40.57 10.87
CA ASP A 135 4.64 41.36 9.75
C ASP A 135 4.33 42.80 10.18
N SER A 136 4.64 43.79 9.32
CA SER A 136 4.14 45.14 9.51
C SER A 136 2.64 45.21 9.24
N MET A 137 1.95 46.21 9.75
CA MET A 137 0.51 46.39 9.53
C MET A 137 0.15 46.50 8.04
N GLU A 138 0.98 47.12 7.22
CA GLU A 138 0.79 47.26 5.77
C GLU A 138 0.91 45.93 5.03
N GLN A 139 1.77 45.02 5.51
CA GLN A 139 1.92 43.66 4.95
C GLN A 139 0.82 42.71 5.45
N ALA A 140 0.24 43.01 6.59
CA ALA A 140 -0.78 42.19 7.22
C ALA A 140 -2.13 42.25 6.48
N ASP A 141 -2.50 43.36 5.89
CA ASP A 141 -3.73 43.48 5.10
C ASP A 141 -3.74 42.59 3.87
N GLN A 142 -2.56 42.19 3.37
CA GLN A 142 -2.40 41.24 2.27
C GLN A 142 -2.43 39.75 2.71
N VAL A 143 -2.14 39.49 3.99
CA VAL A 143 -1.98 38.11 4.54
C VAL A 143 -3.03 37.78 5.60
N ALA A 144 -3.71 38.77 6.17
CA ALA A 144 -4.55 38.65 7.37
C ALA A 144 -5.90 37.93 7.15
N ASN A 145 -6.31 37.64 5.94
CA ASN A 145 -7.67 37.18 5.64
C ASN A 145 -7.75 35.70 5.26
N GLY A 146 -7.08 34.78 5.97
CA GLY A 146 -7.39 33.39 5.68
C GLY A 146 -6.32 32.32 6.01
N LEU A 147 -6.48 31.21 5.37
CA LEU A 147 -5.65 30.02 5.51
C LEU A 147 -4.30 30.24 4.82
N THR A 148 -3.22 30.26 5.61
CA THR A 148 -1.85 30.41 5.09
C THR A 148 -1.23 29.07 4.77
N PRO A 149 -0.76 28.85 3.52
CA PRO A 149 -0.15 27.60 3.11
C PRO A 149 1.26 27.41 3.67
N PHE A 150 1.60 26.16 4.03
CA PHE A 150 2.94 25.76 4.46
C PHE A 150 3.50 24.72 3.51
N TYR A 151 4.73 24.99 3.01
CA TYR A 151 5.44 24.14 2.06
C TYR A 151 6.56 23.35 2.74
N ASN A 152 6.79 22.14 2.27
CA ASN A 152 7.94 21.34 2.70
C ASN A 152 9.24 22.04 2.29
N THR A 153 10.21 22.06 3.19
CA THR A 153 11.52 22.68 2.94
C THR A 153 12.61 21.90 3.67
N SER A 154 13.68 21.55 2.96
CA SER A 154 14.83 20.88 3.56
C SER A 154 15.68 21.85 4.38
N GLU A 155 16.57 21.33 5.22
CA GLU A 155 17.53 22.18 5.97
C GLU A 155 18.48 22.96 5.04
N LYS A 156 18.81 22.42 3.86
CA LYS A 156 19.61 23.14 2.85
C LYS A 156 18.85 24.29 2.23
N MET A 157 17.56 24.07 1.92
CA MET A 157 16.67 25.13 1.45
C MET A 157 16.57 26.27 2.48
N LYS A 158 16.34 25.95 3.75
CA LYS A 158 16.26 26.96 4.82
C LYS A 158 17.55 27.75 4.99
N LYS A 159 18.72 27.08 4.92
CA LYS A 159 20.03 27.75 4.95
C LYS A 159 20.26 28.71 3.78
N SER A 160 19.58 28.48 2.66
CA SER A 160 19.66 29.29 1.44
C SER A 160 18.49 30.30 1.33
N PHE A 161 17.82 30.58 2.43
CA PHE A 161 16.67 31.50 2.49
C PHE A 161 15.47 31.06 1.63
N LEU A 162 15.35 29.75 1.36
CA LEU A 162 14.21 29.13 0.69
C LEU A 162 13.32 28.41 1.72
N ASN A 163 12.85 29.13 2.73
CA ASN A 163 11.87 28.61 3.70
C ASN A 163 10.45 28.62 3.10
N SER A 164 9.47 28.09 3.83
CA SER A 164 8.07 28.02 3.40
C SER A 164 7.50 29.37 2.93
N ARG A 165 7.84 30.45 3.62
CA ARG A 165 7.42 31.82 3.25
C ARG A 165 8.05 32.27 1.93
N ALA A 166 9.32 31.93 1.69
CA ALA A 166 9.97 32.22 0.41
C ALA A 166 9.30 31.48 -0.75
N ILE A 167 8.93 30.21 -0.55
CA ILE A 167 8.17 29.47 -1.56
C ILE A 167 6.79 30.09 -1.78
N GLN A 168 6.08 30.47 -0.72
CA GLN A 168 4.80 31.19 -0.83
C GLN A 168 4.94 32.48 -1.67
N ASN A 169 5.99 33.27 -1.45
CA ASN A 169 6.24 34.48 -2.23
C ASN A 169 6.55 34.17 -3.70
N LEU A 170 7.27 33.09 -4.00
CA LEU A 170 7.52 32.66 -5.37
C LEU A 170 6.21 32.24 -6.06
N GLN A 171 5.33 31.51 -5.36
CA GLN A 171 3.99 31.17 -5.85
C GLN A 171 3.16 32.40 -6.15
N TYR A 172 3.15 33.38 -5.21
CA TYR A 172 2.43 34.63 -5.41
C TYR A 172 2.95 35.41 -6.63
N THR A 173 4.29 35.54 -6.76
CA THR A 173 4.92 36.20 -7.90
C THR A 173 4.55 35.51 -9.21
N LEU A 174 4.61 34.18 -9.26
CA LEU A 174 4.27 33.40 -10.45
C LEU A 174 2.80 33.58 -10.80
N LEU A 175 1.88 33.41 -9.85
CA LEU A 175 0.44 33.54 -10.08
C LEU A 175 0.01 34.96 -10.45
N SER A 176 0.68 35.99 -9.91
CA SER A 176 0.43 37.40 -10.29
C SER A 176 0.93 37.72 -11.71
N TRP A 177 1.98 37.06 -12.17
CA TRP A 177 2.46 37.17 -13.56
C TRP A 177 1.57 36.46 -14.56
N LEU A 178 0.84 35.43 -14.11
CA LEU A 178 -0.09 34.67 -14.90
C LEU A 178 -1.43 35.45 -14.98
N ASN A 179 -1.46 36.50 -15.80
CA ASN A 179 -2.70 37.24 -16.13
C ASN A 179 -3.62 36.44 -17.08
N TRP A 180 -3.44 35.13 -17.19
CA TRP A 180 -4.11 34.24 -18.13
C TRP A 180 -4.59 32.98 -17.42
N GLU A 181 -5.54 32.30 -18.02
CA GLU A 181 -6.06 31.05 -17.54
C GLU A 181 -5.08 29.91 -17.81
N LEU A 182 -4.91 29.03 -16.83
CA LEU A 182 -4.21 27.77 -17.04
C LEU A 182 -4.99 26.91 -18.04
N PRO A 183 -4.28 26.22 -18.97
CA PRO A 183 -4.98 25.33 -19.86
C PRO A 183 -5.71 24.26 -19.05
N GLU A 184 -6.97 24.00 -19.43
CA GLU A 184 -7.76 22.95 -18.81
C GLU A 184 -7.15 21.59 -19.18
N THR A 185 -7.24 20.63 -18.27
CA THR A 185 -6.69 19.29 -18.46
C THR A 185 -7.77 18.28 -18.86
N LEU A 186 -9.02 18.56 -18.52
CA LEU A 186 -10.16 17.68 -18.76
C LEU A 186 -10.96 18.14 -19.97
N SER A 187 -11.62 17.20 -20.64
CA SER A 187 -12.51 17.51 -21.77
C SER A 187 -13.81 18.17 -21.29
N PRO A 188 -14.48 18.96 -22.16
CA PRO A 188 -15.70 19.71 -21.78
C PRO A 188 -16.85 18.83 -21.27
N ASP A 189 -16.97 17.60 -21.78
CA ASP A 189 -17.97 16.62 -21.34
C ASP A 189 -17.68 16.09 -19.95
N VAL A 190 -16.40 15.79 -19.65
CA VAL A 190 -15.96 15.39 -18.31
C VAL A 190 -16.22 16.52 -17.32
N LEU A 191 -15.83 17.76 -17.65
CA LEU A 191 -16.09 18.93 -16.79
C LEU A 191 -17.58 19.12 -16.47
N LYS A 192 -18.46 18.94 -17.48
CA LYS A 192 -19.90 18.99 -17.26
C LYS A 192 -20.42 17.89 -16.35
N ARG A 193 -19.83 16.68 -16.41
CA ARG A 193 -20.25 15.54 -15.56
C ARG A 193 -19.82 15.71 -14.09
N ILE A 194 -18.63 16.27 -13.86
CA ILE A 194 -18.05 16.34 -12.50
C ILE A 194 -18.48 17.59 -11.72
N HIS A 195 -18.92 18.64 -12.38
CA HIS A 195 -19.32 19.92 -11.75
C HIS A 195 -18.27 20.51 -10.78
N MET A 196 -16.98 20.36 -11.09
CA MET A 196 -15.88 20.88 -10.29
C MET A 196 -15.39 22.23 -10.84
N MET A 197 -14.63 22.96 -10.01
CA MET A 197 -14.01 24.21 -10.43
C MET A 197 -12.98 24.02 -11.55
N SER A 198 -12.66 25.11 -12.27
CA SER A 198 -11.61 25.10 -13.31
C SER A 198 -10.22 24.82 -12.73
N MET A 199 -9.28 24.38 -13.60
CA MET A 199 -7.87 24.18 -13.18
C MET A 199 -7.25 25.47 -12.64
N THR A 200 -7.55 26.63 -13.26
CA THR A 200 -7.07 27.94 -12.83
C THR A 200 -7.53 28.28 -11.42
N GLU A 201 -8.83 28.11 -11.14
CA GLU A 201 -9.37 28.37 -9.80
C GLU A 201 -8.82 27.38 -8.77
N ALA A 202 -8.66 26.12 -9.13
CA ALA A 202 -8.10 25.09 -8.25
C ALA A 202 -6.65 25.40 -7.86
N VAL A 203 -5.79 25.74 -8.82
CA VAL A 203 -4.39 26.10 -8.55
C VAL A 203 -4.28 27.42 -7.77
N ARG A 204 -5.12 28.40 -8.00
CA ARG A 204 -5.15 29.62 -7.19
C ARG A 204 -5.57 29.32 -5.76
N ASN A 205 -6.65 28.60 -5.56
CA ASN A 205 -7.20 28.33 -4.24
C ASN A 205 -6.40 27.29 -3.42
N ILE A 206 -5.58 26.41 -4.05
CA ILE A 206 -4.68 25.54 -3.31
C ILE A 206 -3.52 26.32 -2.71
N HIS A 207 -3.04 27.38 -3.37
CA HIS A 207 -1.94 28.21 -2.87
C HIS A 207 -2.43 29.40 -2.03
N PHE A 208 -3.54 30.03 -2.41
CA PHE A 208 -4.11 31.21 -1.76
C PHE A 208 -5.62 31.05 -1.63
N PRO A 209 -6.08 30.24 -0.65
CA PRO A 209 -7.50 29.94 -0.50
C PRO A 209 -8.31 31.19 -0.12
N GLU A 210 -9.36 31.48 -0.86
CA GLU A 210 -10.34 32.51 -0.54
C GLU A 210 -11.19 32.16 0.70
N SER A 211 -11.42 30.85 0.89
CA SER A 211 -12.14 30.31 2.04
C SER A 211 -11.80 28.82 2.25
N ALA A 212 -12.16 28.29 3.42
CA ALA A 212 -12.02 26.86 3.71
C ALA A 212 -12.87 25.99 2.77
N ALA A 213 -13.99 26.47 2.26
CA ALA A 213 -14.82 25.78 1.28
C ALA A 213 -14.10 25.71 -0.07
N LYS A 214 -13.62 26.85 -0.58
CA LYS A 214 -12.86 26.92 -1.84
C LYS A 214 -11.58 26.09 -1.80
N LEU A 215 -10.90 26.01 -0.64
CA LEU A 215 -9.76 25.12 -0.47
C LEU A 215 -10.14 23.66 -0.63
N ARG A 216 -11.24 23.21 -0.01
CA ARG A 216 -11.72 21.83 -0.15
C ARG A 216 -12.08 21.50 -1.61
N ASP A 217 -12.75 22.41 -2.28
CA ASP A 217 -13.13 22.25 -3.69
C ASP A 217 -11.87 22.17 -4.59
N ALA A 218 -10.87 23.01 -4.32
CA ALA A 218 -9.58 22.97 -5.03
C ALA A 218 -8.83 21.66 -4.80
N GLN A 219 -8.78 21.18 -3.56
CA GLN A 219 -8.19 19.89 -3.22
C GLN A 219 -8.92 18.75 -3.93
N LEU A 220 -10.25 18.77 -3.93
CA LEU A 220 -11.08 17.76 -4.61
C LEU A 220 -10.79 17.74 -6.11
N ARG A 221 -10.75 18.93 -6.76
CA ARG A 221 -10.46 19.05 -8.20
C ARG A 221 -9.08 18.51 -8.56
N LEU A 222 -8.04 18.88 -7.82
CA LEU A 222 -6.67 18.46 -8.10
C LEU A 222 -6.45 16.98 -7.81
N LYS A 223 -7.03 16.44 -6.73
CA LYS A 223 -7.01 15.01 -6.43
C LYS A 223 -7.74 14.19 -7.50
N PHE A 224 -8.91 14.67 -7.94
CA PHE A 224 -9.65 14.04 -9.03
C PHE A 224 -8.82 14.02 -10.32
N ASP A 225 -8.22 15.13 -10.71
CA ASP A 225 -7.38 15.23 -11.92
C ASP A 225 -6.25 14.21 -11.92
N GLU A 226 -5.51 14.12 -10.82
CA GLU A 226 -4.40 13.20 -10.65
C GLU A 226 -4.85 11.73 -10.74
N LEU A 227 -5.90 11.38 -10.02
CA LEU A 227 -6.44 10.01 -9.99
C LEU A 227 -7.14 9.63 -11.30
N PHE A 228 -7.80 10.58 -11.97
CA PHE A 228 -8.47 10.37 -13.24
C PHE A 228 -7.49 9.99 -14.34
N PHE A 229 -6.39 10.72 -14.50
CA PHE A 229 -5.40 10.40 -15.52
C PHE A 229 -4.69 9.07 -15.27
N ILE A 230 -4.46 8.71 -14.01
CA ILE A 230 -3.93 7.39 -13.66
C ILE A 230 -4.92 6.29 -14.08
N GLN A 231 -6.21 6.43 -13.73
CA GLN A 231 -7.24 5.46 -14.09
C GLN A 231 -7.47 5.40 -15.60
N LEU A 232 -7.51 6.55 -16.27
CA LEU A 232 -7.67 6.63 -17.71
C LEU A 232 -6.54 5.91 -18.45
N ASN A 233 -5.29 6.08 -18.00
CA ASN A 233 -4.13 5.38 -18.57
C ASN A 233 -4.22 3.86 -18.38
N ILE A 234 -4.54 3.42 -17.15
CA ILE A 234 -4.67 2.01 -16.81
C ILE A 234 -5.78 1.34 -17.62
N LEU A 235 -6.97 1.93 -17.61
CA LEU A 235 -8.15 1.39 -18.30
C LEU A 235 -7.98 1.39 -19.81
N ARG A 236 -7.38 2.44 -20.39
CA ARG A 236 -7.05 2.50 -21.83
C ARG A 236 -6.11 1.38 -22.23
N THR A 237 -5.04 1.17 -21.45
CA THR A 237 -4.08 0.09 -21.68
C THR A 237 -4.74 -1.27 -21.60
N ALA A 238 -5.59 -1.50 -20.60
CA ALA A 238 -6.38 -2.73 -20.45
C ALA A 238 -7.35 -2.93 -21.62
N SER A 239 -8.05 -1.88 -22.06
CA SER A 239 -8.99 -1.93 -23.20
C SER A 239 -8.29 -2.26 -24.51
N VAL A 240 -7.15 -1.60 -24.81
CA VAL A 240 -6.36 -1.89 -26.00
C VAL A 240 -5.84 -3.34 -25.99
N ARG A 241 -5.42 -3.83 -24.81
CA ARG A 241 -4.99 -5.23 -24.67
C ARG A 241 -6.17 -6.20 -24.90
N LYS A 242 -7.33 -5.95 -24.30
CA LYS A 242 -8.55 -6.78 -24.47
C LYS A 242 -9.01 -6.81 -25.95
N LEU A 243 -8.78 -5.76 -26.70
CA LEU A 243 -9.10 -5.72 -28.14
C LEU A 243 -8.08 -6.49 -29.01
N LYS A 244 -6.78 -6.46 -28.62
CA LYS A 244 -5.70 -7.07 -29.40
C LYS A 244 -5.51 -8.56 -29.10
N LEU A 245 -5.74 -9.00 -27.85
CA LEU A 245 -5.51 -10.39 -27.43
C LEU A 245 -6.81 -11.19 -27.50
N LYS A 246 -6.91 -12.06 -28.52
CA LYS A 246 -7.99 -13.05 -28.59
C LYS A 246 -7.72 -14.13 -27.54
N GLY A 247 -8.71 -14.47 -26.73
CA GLY A 247 -8.70 -15.58 -25.79
C GLY A 247 -9.29 -16.85 -26.39
N ILE A 248 -8.94 -18.00 -25.85
CA ILE A 248 -9.59 -19.26 -26.15
C ILE A 248 -11.03 -19.17 -25.60
N VAL A 249 -12.03 -19.56 -26.37
CA VAL A 249 -13.42 -19.55 -25.90
C VAL A 249 -13.72 -20.86 -25.18
N PHE A 250 -14.23 -20.78 -23.94
CA PHE A 250 -14.73 -21.92 -23.19
C PHE A 250 -16.26 -21.90 -23.14
N PRO A 251 -16.95 -22.41 -24.16
CA PRO A 251 -18.40 -22.38 -24.25
C PRO A 251 -19.07 -23.37 -23.33
N THR A 252 -18.39 -24.48 -22.99
CA THR A 252 -19.01 -25.64 -22.35
C THR A 252 -18.72 -25.71 -20.86
N VAL A 253 -19.76 -25.95 -20.06
CA VAL A 253 -19.65 -26.49 -18.70
C VAL A 253 -19.99 -27.97 -18.78
N GLY A 254 -18.95 -28.80 -18.88
CA GLY A 254 -19.08 -30.17 -19.25
C GLY A 254 -19.14 -31.16 -18.07
N HIS A 255 -18.70 -32.37 -18.35
CA HIS A 255 -18.79 -33.50 -17.42
C HIS A 255 -17.91 -33.30 -16.18
N TYR A 256 -16.65 -32.89 -16.34
CA TYR A 256 -15.72 -32.79 -15.21
C TYR A 256 -16.17 -31.76 -14.17
N PHE A 257 -16.57 -30.58 -14.62
CA PHE A 257 -17.07 -29.54 -13.71
C PHE A 257 -18.36 -29.98 -13.00
N ASN A 258 -19.34 -30.50 -13.77
CA ASN A 258 -20.65 -30.85 -13.22
C ASN A 258 -20.57 -32.01 -12.24
N THR A 259 -19.81 -33.04 -12.57
CA THR A 259 -19.63 -34.22 -11.71
C THR A 259 -18.91 -33.85 -10.42
N PHE A 260 -17.81 -33.08 -10.52
CA PHE A 260 -17.13 -32.58 -9.34
C PHE A 260 -18.07 -31.75 -8.44
N TYR A 261 -18.79 -30.79 -9.03
CA TYR A 261 -19.68 -29.90 -8.30
C TYR A 261 -20.84 -30.62 -7.61
N LYS A 262 -21.39 -31.64 -8.21
CA LYS A 262 -22.58 -32.38 -7.71
C LYS A 262 -22.24 -33.52 -6.79
N GLU A 263 -21.15 -34.24 -7.05
CA GLU A 263 -20.87 -35.53 -6.43
C GLU A 263 -19.65 -35.55 -5.51
N TYR A 264 -18.61 -34.75 -5.85
CA TYR A 264 -17.32 -34.83 -5.14
C TYR A 264 -17.01 -33.60 -4.29
N LEU A 265 -17.82 -32.55 -4.37
CA LEU A 265 -17.64 -31.36 -3.53
C LEU A 265 -18.11 -31.66 -2.09
N PRO A 266 -17.21 -31.68 -1.08
CA PRO A 266 -17.55 -32.16 0.26
C PRO A 266 -18.38 -31.17 1.09
N PHE A 267 -18.64 -29.96 0.57
CA PHE A 267 -19.40 -28.89 1.22
C PHE A 267 -19.98 -27.91 0.19
N GLU A 268 -20.99 -27.18 0.56
CA GLU A 268 -21.56 -26.14 -0.31
C GLU A 268 -20.61 -24.95 -0.46
N LEU A 269 -20.52 -24.41 -1.67
CA LEU A 269 -19.81 -23.15 -1.92
C LEU A 269 -20.54 -22.00 -1.26
N THR A 270 -19.76 -21.03 -0.73
CA THR A 270 -20.31 -19.76 -0.27
C THR A 270 -20.87 -18.96 -1.45
N ASN A 271 -21.73 -17.95 -1.14
CA ASN A 271 -22.28 -17.09 -2.19
C ASN A 271 -21.18 -16.30 -2.92
N ALA A 272 -20.15 -15.87 -2.19
CA ALA A 272 -18.98 -15.21 -2.77
C ALA A 272 -18.22 -16.13 -3.73
N GLN A 273 -17.98 -17.39 -3.36
CA GLN A 273 -17.34 -18.36 -4.25
C GLN A 273 -18.18 -18.65 -5.50
N LYS A 274 -19.51 -18.83 -5.36
CA LYS A 274 -20.43 -19.02 -6.49
C LYS A 274 -20.44 -17.82 -7.44
N ARG A 275 -20.40 -16.59 -6.89
CA ARG A 275 -20.31 -15.34 -7.66
C ARG A 275 -19.01 -15.31 -8.47
N VAL A 276 -17.87 -15.54 -7.82
CA VAL A 276 -16.54 -15.50 -8.45
C VAL A 276 -16.39 -16.56 -9.56
N VAL A 277 -16.83 -17.79 -9.32
CA VAL A 277 -16.82 -18.85 -10.37
C VAL A 277 -17.68 -18.43 -11.58
N ARG A 278 -18.81 -17.75 -11.36
CA ARG A 278 -19.65 -17.21 -12.44
C ARG A 278 -18.94 -16.10 -13.23
N GLU A 279 -18.26 -15.18 -12.55
CA GLU A 279 -17.47 -14.12 -13.16
C GLU A 279 -16.35 -14.70 -14.04
N ILE A 280 -15.58 -15.65 -13.53
CA ILE A 280 -14.51 -16.36 -14.25
C ILE A 280 -15.09 -17.07 -15.50
N ARG A 281 -16.21 -17.75 -15.36
CA ARG A 281 -16.87 -18.44 -16.48
C ARG A 281 -17.31 -17.48 -17.58
N ILE A 282 -17.89 -16.33 -17.22
CA ILE A 282 -18.30 -15.28 -18.18
C ILE A 282 -17.08 -14.79 -18.96
N ASP A 283 -15.98 -14.51 -18.27
CA ASP A 283 -14.77 -14.02 -18.91
C ASP A 283 -14.19 -15.06 -19.89
N MET A 284 -14.05 -16.31 -19.44
CA MET A 284 -13.50 -17.41 -20.26
C MET A 284 -14.39 -17.74 -21.47
N GLY A 285 -15.67 -17.43 -21.40
CA GLY A 285 -16.63 -17.59 -22.52
C GLY A 285 -16.68 -16.39 -23.49
N SER A 286 -16.01 -15.27 -23.16
CA SER A 286 -16.16 -14.00 -23.89
C SER A 286 -15.40 -13.90 -25.22
N GLY A 287 -14.48 -14.82 -25.50
CA GLY A 287 -13.56 -14.76 -26.65
C GLY A 287 -12.41 -13.77 -26.47
N ARG A 288 -12.29 -13.16 -25.30
CA ARG A 288 -11.15 -12.29 -24.88
C ARG A 288 -10.32 -13.00 -23.85
N GLN A 289 -9.02 -12.68 -23.77
CA GLN A 289 -8.19 -13.20 -22.71
C GLN A 289 -8.69 -12.74 -21.35
N MET A 290 -9.06 -13.67 -20.46
CA MET A 290 -9.28 -13.34 -19.05
C MET A 290 -7.94 -13.03 -18.39
N ASN A 291 -7.86 -11.93 -17.67
CA ASN A 291 -6.74 -11.61 -16.79
C ASN A 291 -7.33 -11.09 -15.47
N ARG A 292 -7.48 -11.97 -14.48
CA ARG A 292 -8.29 -11.72 -13.28
C ARG A 292 -7.49 -11.94 -12.01
N LEU A 293 -7.63 -11.00 -11.06
CA LEU A 293 -7.09 -11.11 -9.71
C LEU A 293 -8.18 -11.63 -8.76
N LEU A 294 -7.94 -12.80 -8.18
CA LEU A 294 -8.77 -13.38 -7.14
C LEU A 294 -8.19 -13.07 -5.77
N GLN A 295 -8.86 -12.21 -5.05
CA GLN A 295 -8.51 -11.85 -3.68
C GLN A 295 -9.42 -12.57 -2.67
N GLY A 296 -8.85 -12.90 -1.53
CA GLY A 296 -9.62 -13.45 -0.41
C GLY A 296 -8.69 -13.77 0.75
N ASP A 297 -9.23 -13.76 1.94
CA ASP A 297 -8.48 -14.06 3.15
C ASP A 297 -7.88 -15.47 3.15
N VAL A 298 -6.93 -15.75 4.03
CA VAL A 298 -6.35 -17.09 4.20
C VAL A 298 -7.47 -18.08 4.54
N GLY A 299 -7.59 -19.14 3.73
CA GLY A 299 -8.62 -20.16 3.91
C GLY A 299 -10.02 -19.79 3.42
N SER A 300 -10.17 -18.73 2.60
CA SER A 300 -11.45 -18.40 1.93
C SER A 300 -11.84 -19.35 0.80
N GLY A 301 -10.97 -20.33 0.47
CA GLY A 301 -11.24 -21.34 -0.56
C GLY A 301 -10.81 -20.94 -1.97
N LYS A 302 -9.84 -20.05 -2.14
CA LYS A 302 -9.28 -19.65 -3.45
C LYS A 302 -8.81 -20.86 -4.28
N THR A 303 -8.14 -21.82 -3.66
CA THR A 303 -7.66 -23.03 -4.32
C THR A 303 -8.80 -23.86 -4.93
N LEU A 304 -9.96 -23.91 -4.26
CA LEU A 304 -11.14 -24.59 -4.78
C LEU A 304 -11.73 -23.85 -5.99
N VAL A 305 -11.80 -22.52 -5.95
CA VAL A 305 -12.22 -21.72 -7.12
C VAL A 305 -11.24 -21.91 -8.29
N GLY A 306 -9.93 -21.98 -7.99
CA GLY A 306 -8.91 -22.33 -8.98
C GLY A 306 -9.14 -23.72 -9.59
N LEU A 307 -9.42 -24.74 -8.77
CA LEU A 307 -9.72 -26.09 -9.25
C LEU A 307 -10.96 -26.11 -10.15
N LEU A 308 -12.06 -25.47 -9.75
CA LEU A 308 -13.27 -25.37 -10.57
C LEU A 308 -12.98 -24.70 -11.91
N SER A 309 -12.10 -23.69 -11.93
CA SER A 309 -11.68 -23.03 -13.17
C SER A 309 -10.81 -23.94 -14.05
N MET A 310 -9.95 -24.79 -13.46
CA MET A 310 -9.18 -25.78 -14.20
C MET A 310 -10.08 -26.85 -14.81
N LEU A 311 -11.12 -27.32 -14.09
CA LEU A 311 -12.08 -28.27 -14.62
C LEU A 311 -12.88 -27.69 -15.80
N LEU A 312 -13.20 -26.39 -15.79
CA LEU A 312 -13.77 -25.71 -16.96
C LEU A 312 -12.82 -25.75 -18.17
N ALA A 313 -11.52 -25.58 -17.96
CA ALA A 313 -10.54 -25.67 -19.04
C ALA A 313 -10.49 -27.11 -19.63
N ILE A 314 -10.51 -28.14 -18.78
CA ILE A 314 -10.51 -29.51 -19.20
C ILE A 314 -11.79 -29.88 -19.98
N ASP A 315 -12.95 -29.40 -19.52
CA ASP A 315 -14.22 -29.58 -20.24
C ASP A 315 -14.21 -28.99 -21.66
N ASN A 316 -13.30 -28.03 -21.91
CA ASN A 316 -13.09 -27.39 -23.21
C ASN A 316 -11.80 -27.88 -23.92
N HIS A 317 -11.33 -29.10 -23.59
CA HIS A 317 -10.19 -29.76 -24.21
C HIS A 317 -8.86 -28.98 -24.11
N CYS A 318 -8.72 -28.18 -23.06
CA CYS A 318 -7.52 -27.41 -22.76
C CYS A 318 -6.84 -27.94 -21.49
N GLN A 319 -5.52 -27.79 -21.46
CA GLN A 319 -4.73 -28.02 -20.25
C GLN A 319 -4.78 -26.81 -19.34
N ALA A 320 -4.60 -27.05 -18.05
CA ALA A 320 -4.44 -25.99 -17.05
C ALA A 320 -3.13 -26.15 -16.28
N CYS A 321 -2.52 -25.04 -15.87
CA CYS A 321 -1.40 -25.07 -14.95
C CYS A 321 -1.63 -24.19 -13.74
N MET A 322 -1.02 -24.59 -12.60
CA MET A 322 -0.99 -23.78 -11.37
C MET A 322 0.45 -23.59 -10.92
N MET A 323 0.88 -22.35 -10.86
CA MET A 323 2.22 -21.96 -10.46
C MET A 323 2.22 -21.44 -9.02
N ALA A 324 3.07 -22.00 -8.18
CA ALA A 324 3.28 -21.60 -6.80
C ALA A 324 4.73 -21.07 -6.58
N PRO A 325 4.96 -20.14 -5.65
CA PRO A 325 6.27 -19.51 -5.44
C PRO A 325 7.32 -20.44 -4.83
N THR A 326 6.89 -21.51 -4.16
CA THR A 326 7.78 -22.48 -3.51
C THR A 326 7.37 -23.91 -3.76
N GLU A 327 8.33 -24.84 -3.67
CA GLU A 327 8.06 -26.28 -3.84
C GLU A 327 7.11 -26.83 -2.78
N ILE A 328 7.23 -26.36 -1.54
CA ILE A 328 6.34 -26.75 -0.44
C ILE A 328 4.89 -26.41 -0.79
N LEU A 329 4.64 -25.20 -1.28
CA LEU A 329 3.30 -24.76 -1.65
C LEU A 329 2.78 -25.49 -2.89
N ALA A 330 3.64 -25.72 -3.89
CA ALA A 330 3.29 -26.53 -5.06
C ALA A 330 2.89 -27.97 -4.68
N THR A 331 3.66 -28.59 -3.79
CA THR A 331 3.37 -29.94 -3.27
C THR A 331 2.06 -29.97 -2.48
N GLN A 332 1.76 -28.94 -1.70
CA GLN A 332 0.48 -28.85 -0.97
C GLN A 332 -0.71 -28.67 -1.91
N HIS A 333 -0.60 -27.79 -2.92
CA HIS A 333 -1.63 -27.66 -3.93
C HIS A 333 -1.86 -28.98 -4.66
N TYR A 334 -0.77 -29.67 -5.04
CA TYR A 334 -0.84 -30.99 -5.67
C TYR A 334 -1.59 -32.00 -4.79
N ALA A 335 -1.18 -32.17 -3.53
CA ALA A 335 -1.82 -33.09 -2.60
C ALA A 335 -3.31 -32.73 -2.37
N THR A 336 -3.64 -31.44 -2.24
CA THR A 336 -5.02 -30.97 -2.05
C THR A 336 -5.88 -31.29 -3.28
N ILE A 337 -5.38 -30.98 -4.47
CA ILE A 337 -6.10 -31.18 -5.74
C ILE A 337 -6.25 -32.69 -6.03
N MET A 338 -5.21 -33.48 -5.82
CA MET A 338 -5.29 -34.94 -5.92
C MET A 338 -6.32 -35.53 -4.94
N GLY A 339 -6.39 -35.00 -3.71
CA GLY A 339 -7.40 -35.40 -2.74
C GLY A 339 -8.83 -35.12 -3.20
N PHE A 340 -9.07 -33.99 -3.86
CA PHE A 340 -10.38 -33.66 -4.44
C PHE A 340 -10.71 -34.51 -5.70
N LEU A 341 -9.72 -34.84 -6.50
CA LEU A 341 -9.90 -35.50 -7.79
C LEU A 341 -9.67 -37.04 -7.73
N LYS A 342 -9.50 -37.62 -6.54
CA LYS A 342 -9.11 -39.02 -6.35
C LYS A 342 -10.02 -40.06 -7.09
N ASP A 343 -11.31 -39.73 -7.23
CA ASP A 343 -12.32 -40.59 -7.83
C ASP A 343 -12.73 -40.08 -9.24
N MET A 344 -11.95 -39.18 -9.83
CA MET A 344 -12.16 -38.61 -11.17
C MET A 344 -11.01 -38.99 -12.11
N ASP A 345 -11.33 -39.25 -13.38
CA ASP A 345 -10.31 -39.51 -14.41
C ASP A 345 -9.68 -38.23 -14.93
N VAL A 346 -8.91 -37.55 -14.04
CA VAL A 346 -8.14 -36.36 -14.35
C VAL A 346 -6.68 -36.59 -13.97
N LYS A 347 -5.79 -36.50 -14.96
CA LYS A 347 -4.35 -36.68 -14.75
C LYS A 347 -3.68 -35.40 -14.31
N VAL A 348 -3.09 -35.41 -13.12
CA VAL A 348 -2.40 -34.25 -12.50
C VAL A 348 -0.92 -34.63 -12.32
N ALA A 349 -0.02 -33.68 -12.64
CA ALA A 349 1.42 -33.83 -12.40
C ALA A 349 1.97 -32.69 -11.55
N LEU A 350 3.01 -33.02 -10.76
CA LEU A 350 3.82 -32.08 -10.02
C LEU A 350 5.18 -31.89 -10.72
N LEU A 351 5.54 -30.65 -11.06
CA LEU A 351 6.81 -30.33 -11.70
C LEU A 351 7.50 -29.17 -10.95
N THR A 352 8.58 -29.51 -10.25
CA THR A 352 9.38 -28.54 -9.45
C THR A 352 10.85 -28.60 -9.86
N GLY A 353 11.67 -27.69 -9.30
CA GLY A 353 13.11 -27.72 -9.51
C GLY A 353 13.79 -29.00 -9.00
N SER A 354 13.23 -29.62 -7.94
CA SER A 354 13.75 -30.86 -7.32
C SER A 354 13.24 -32.15 -7.99
N THR A 355 12.32 -32.05 -8.98
CA THR A 355 11.79 -33.22 -9.71
C THR A 355 12.94 -33.98 -10.38
N LYS A 356 13.10 -35.27 -10.02
CA LYS A 356 14.19 -36.11 -10.52
C LYS A 356 14.12 -36.27 -12.06
N LYS A 357 15.29 -36.30 -12.69
CA LYS A 357 15.40 -36.42 -14.16
C LYS A 357 14.52 -37.53 -14.74
N LYS A 358 14.57 -38.72 -14.15
CA LYS A 358 13.79 -39.91 -14.60
C LYS A 358 12.27 -39.67 -14.57
N GLU A 359 11.77 -38.90 -13.63
CA GLU A 359 10.36 -38.52 -13.52
C GLU A 359 10.04 -37.42 -14.52
N ARG A 360 10.93 -36.43 -14.65
CA ARG A 360 10.81 -35.33 -15.61
C ARG A 360 10.75 -35.84 -17.05
N ASP A 361 11.58 -36.84 -17.39
CA ASP A 361 11.60 -37.47 -18.70
C ASP A 361 10.28 -38.21 -19.06
N LYS A 362 9.45 -38.54 -18.07
CA LYS A 362 8.09 -39.07 -18.26
C LYS A 362 7.03 -37.99 -18.32
N ILE A 363 7.14 -36.97 -17.45
CA ILE A 363 6.16 -35.90 -17.31
C ILE A 363 6.14 -34.99 -18.56
N LEU A 364 7.31 -34.61 -19.07
CA LEU A 364 7.39 -33.64 -20.19
C LEU A 364 6.72 -34.16 -21.48
N PRO A 365 6.94 -35.38 -21.94
CA PRO A 365 6.21 -35.93 -23.11
C PRO A 365 4.71 -36.03 -22.87
N ALA A 366 4.28 -36.39 -21.65
CA ALA A 366 2.87 -36.51 -21.30
C ALA A 366 2.16 -35.15 -21.23
N ILE A 367 2.87 -34.08 -20.89
CA ILE A 367 2.35 -32.71 -21.03
C ILE A 367 2.21 -32.35 -22.51
N ALA A 368 3.25 -32.62 -23.30
CA ALA A 368 3.28 -32.25 -24.73
C ALA A 368 2.23 -33.05 -25.57
N SER A 369 1.89 -34.24 -25.16
CA SER A 369 0.80 -35.05 -25.79
C SER A 369 -0.61 -34.65 -25.34
N GLY A 370 -0.75 -33.87 -24.25
CA GLY A 370 -2.05 -33.57 -23.65
C GLY A 370 -2.59 -34.67 -22.71
N GLU A 371 -1.83 -35.73 -22.45
CA GLU A 371 -2.20 -36.77 -21.52
C GLU A 371 -2.35 -36.28 -20.10
N ILE A 372 -1.45 -35.39 -19.65
CA ILE A 372 -1.55 -34.67 -18.37
C ILE A 372 -2.39 -33.40 -18.59
N GLN A 373 -3.50 -33.32 -17.91
CA GLN A 373 -4.50 -32.26 -18.05
C GLN A 373 -4.24 -31.09 -17.10
N ILE A 374 -3.72 -31.36 -15.90
CA ILE A 374 -3.36 -30.34 -14.91
C ILE A 374 -1.88 -30.46 -14.52
N VAL A 375 -1.14 -29.39 -14.58
CA VAL A 375 0.25 -29.34 -14.13
C VAL A 375 0.40 -28.34 -12.99
N ILE A 376 0.90 -28.79 -11.86
CA ILE A 376 1.17 -27.94 -10.70
C ILE A 376 2.68 -27.87 -10.52
N GLY A 377 3.22 -26.68 -10.26
CA GLY A 377 4.66 -26.56 -10.09
C GLY A 377 5.12 -25.19 -9.66
N THR A 378 6.42 -24.98 -9.76
CA THR A 378 7.09 -23.71 -9.48
C THR A 378 7.50 -23.01 -10.77
N HIS A 379 8.52 -22.15 -10.72
CA HIS A 379 9.13 -21.55 -11.92
C HIS A 379 9.60 -22.59 -12.97
N ALA A 380 9.73 -23.85 -12.62
CA ALA A 380 10.00 -24.93 -13.57
C ALA A 380 8.96 -25.00 -14.72
N LEU A 381 7.72 -24.56 -14.49
CA LEU A 381 6.67 -24.53 -15.51
C LEU A 381 6.94 -23.54 -16.65
N ILE A 382 7.73 -22.50 -16.42
CA ILE A 382 8.08 -21.49 -17.43
C ILE A 382 9.36 -21.81 -18.21
N GLU A 383 10.08 -22.89 -17.86
CA GLU A 383 11.24 -23.34 -18.62
C GLU A 383 10.86 -23.69 -20.07
N GLU A 384 11.72 -23.41 -21.03
CA GLU A 384 11.48 -23.64 -22.46
C GLU A 384 11.20 -25.12 -22.77
N THR A 385 11.78 -26.03 -21.98
CA THR A 385 11.60 -27.47 -22.12
C THR A 385 10.17 -27.95 -21.82
N VAL A 386 9.36 -27.15 -21.12
CA VAL A 386 7.97 -27.48 -20.82
C VAL A 386 7.08 -26.96 -21.95
N VAL A 387 6.59 -27.86 -22.77
CA VAL A 387 5.71 -27.54 -23.90
C VAL A 387 4.33 -28.14 -23.62
N PHE A 388 3.28 -27.32 -23.68
CA PHE A 388 1.90 -27.74 -23.54
C PHE A 388 1.28 -28.07 -24.91
N SER A 389 0.42 -29.08 -24.97
CA SER A 389 -0.37 -29.34 -26.17
C SER A 389 -1.39 -28.24 -26.44
N SER A 390 -2.12 -27.80 -25.43
CA SER A 390 -3.11 -26.74 -25.50
C SER A 390 -3.33 -26.09 -24.13
N LEU A 391 -2.45 -25.18 -23.72
CA LEU A 391 -2.61 -24.47 -22.44
C LEU A 391 -3.73 -23.46 -22.55
N GLY A 392 -4.85 -23.67 -21.85
CA GLY A 392 -6.00 -22.77 -21.86
C GLY A 392 -6.12 -21.87 -20.62
N LEU A 393 -5.62 -22.34 -19.47
CA LEU A 393 -5.68 -21.60 -18.21
C LEU A 393 -4.36 -21.70 -17.44
N ALA A 394 -3.84 -20.54 -17.02
CA ALA A 394 -2.72 -20.43 -16.11
C ALA A 394 -3.16 -19.77 -14.80
N ILE A 395 -2.94 -20.48 -13.68
CA ILE A 395 -3.20 -19.95 -12.34
C ILE A 395 -1.87 -19.60 -11.68
N ILE A 396 -1.76 -18.41 -11.10
CA ILE A 396 -0.56 -17.94 -10.41
C ILE A 396 -0.94 -17.65 -8.96
N ASP A 397 -0.38 -18.41 -8.02
CA ASP A 397 -0.63 -18.18 -6.60
C ASP A 397 0.46 -17.27 -6.00
N GLU A 398 0.06 -16.33 -5.12
CA GLU A 398 0.94 -15.36 -4.45
C GLU A 398 1.80 -14.54 -5.43
N GLN A 399 1.13 -13.84 -6.35
CA GLN A 399 1.74 -13.08 -7.46
C GLN A 399 2.90 -12.16 -7.03
N HIS A 400 2.82 -11.57 -5.83
CA HIS A 400 3.83 -10.62 -5.33
C HIS A 400 5.25 -11.22 -5.24
N ARG A 401 5.40 -12.54 -5.39
CA ARG A 401 6.69 -13.26 -5.40
C ARG A 401 7.21 -13.57 -6.80
N PHE A 402 6.48 -13.19 -7.86
CA PHE A 402 6.87 -13.43 -9.26
C PHE A 402 7.14 -12.13 -10.00
N GLY A 403 8.27 -12.07 -10.73
CA GLY A 403 8.60 -10.94 -11.60
C GLY A 403 7.72 -10.87 -12.84
N VAL A 404 7.60 -9.66 -13.43
CA VAL A 404 6.85 -9.39 -14.66
C VAL A 404 7.32 -10.26 -15.83
N GLU A 405 8.63 -10.41 -15.96
CA GLU A 405 9.25 -11.21 -17.03
C GLU A 405 8.88 -12.69 -16.95
N GLN A 406 8.75 -13.24 -15.74
CA GLN A 406 8.37 -14.64 -15.54
C GLN A 406 6.92 -14.90 -15.99
N ARG A 407 6.03 -13.94 -15.79
CA ARG A 407 4.64 -14.02 -16.25
C ARG A 407 4.53 -13.95 -17.77
N SER A 408 5.27 -13.05 -18.41
CA SER A 408 5.25 -12.90 -19.86
C SER A 408 5.72 -14.18 -20.57
N ARG A 409 6.66 -14.92 -20.00
CA ARG A 409 7.10 -16.22 -20.54
C ARG A 409 6.00 -17.28 -20.50
N LEU A 410 5.14 -17.27 -19.48
CA LEU A 410 4.01 -18.19 -19.40
C LEU A 410 2.96 -17.91 -20.50
N TRP A 411 2.78 -16.63 -20.87
CA TRP A 411 1.86 -16.25 -21.95
C TRP A 411 2.30 -16.73 -23.33
N MET A 412 3.60 -16.83 -23.54
CA MET A 412 4.18 -17.28 -24.83
C MET A 412 4.21 -18.80 -25.00
N LYS A 413 3.68 -19.58 -24.00
CA LYS A 413 3.64 -21.06 -24.06
C LYS A 413 2.62 -21.64 -25.02
N ASN A 414 1.73 -20.81 -25.59
CA ASN A 414 0.74 -21.25 -26.56
C ASN A 414 0.60 -20.24 -27.70
N THR A 415 0.11 -20.67 -28.86
CA THR A 415 -0.16 -19.82 -30.03
C THR A 415 -1.26 -18.80 -29.73
N ILE A 416 -2.29 -19.20 -28.98
CA ILE A 416 -3.33 -18.31 -28.44
C ILE A 416 -3.03 -18.15 -26.96
N VAL A 417 -3.02 -16.89 -26.49
CA VAL A 417 -2.66 -16.57 -25.11
C VAL A 417 -3.65 -17.23 -24.14
N PRO A 418 -3.18 -17.98 -23.12
CA PRO A 418 -4.05 -18.61 -22.14
C PRO A 418 -4.76 -17.58 -21.26
N HIS A 419 -5.89 -17.95 -20.70
CA HIS A 419 -6.51 -17.21 -19.59
C HIS A 419 -5.61 -17.22 -18.37
N VAL A 420 -5.59 -16.10 -17.63
CA VAL A 420 -4.76 -15.97 -16.43
C VAL A 420 -5.63 -15.65 -15.22
N LEU A 421 -5.50 -16.47 -14.19
CA LEU A 421 -6.09 -16.24 -12.87
C LEU A 421 -4.98 -16.07 -11.84
N VAL A 422 -4.86 -14.87 -11.33
CA VAL A 422 -3.90 -14.56 -10.28
C VAL A 422 -4.60 -14.69 -8.93
N MET A 423 -4.00 -15.37 -7.98
CA MET A 423 -4.54 -15.51 -6.63
C MET A 423 -3.61 -14.83 -5.61
N THR A 424 -4.20 -14.22 -4.59
CA THR A 424 -3.44 -13.70 -3.45
C THR A 424 -4.19 -13.94 -2.15
N ALA A 425 -3.44 -14.37 -1.11
CA ALA A 425 -3.95 -14.51 0.25
C ALA A 425 -3.78 -13.24 1.09
N THR A 426 -3.02 -12.26 0.58
CA THR A 426 -2.98 -10.93 1.18
C THR A 426 -4.14 -10.10 0.65
N PRO A 427 -5.10 -9.72 1.49
CA PRO A 427 -6.06 -8.71 1.10
C PRO A 427 -5.34 -7.43 0.71
N ILE A 428 -5.55 -6.96 -0.51
CA ILE A 428 -5.01 -5.70 -1.01
C ILE A 428 -6.13 -4.67 -0.89
N PRO A 429 -5.91 -3.51 -0.30
CA PRO A 429 -6.91 -2.45 -0.27
C PRO A 429 -7.47 -2.21 -1.68
N ARG A 430 -8.78 -2.05 -1.77
CA ARG A 430 -9.45 -1.93 -3.09
C ARG A 430 -8.86 -0.80 -3.93
N THR A 431 -8.54 0.32 -3.31
CA THR A 431 -7.90 1.47 -3.95
C THR A 431 -6.53 1.13 -4.53
N LEU A 432 -5.72 0.40 -3.77
CA LEU A 432 -4.40 -0.03 -4.21
C LEU A 432 -4.50 -1.08 -5.33
N ALA A 433 -5.47 -1.99 -5.23
CA ALA A 433 -5.75 -2.98 -6.28
C ALA A 433 -6.14 -2.31 -7.61
N MET A 434 -7.02 -1.31 -7.57
CA MET A 434 -7.44 -0.54 -8.74
C MET A 434 -6.32 0.27 -9.39
N THR A 435 -5.26 0.56 -8.64
CA THR A 435 -4.16 1.39 -9.10
C THR A 435 -2.96 0.56 -9.55
N LEU A 436 -2.51 -0.40 -8.73
CA LEU A 436 -1.35 -1.25 -9.04
C LEU A 436 -1.69 -2.41 -9.97
N TYR A 437 -2.92 -2.90 -9.91
CA TYR A 437 -3.41 -4.04 -10.69
C TYR A 437 -4.63 -3.64 -11.53
N GLY A 438 -4.71 -2.39 -11.91
CA GLY A 438 -5.93 -1.84 -12.56
C GLY A 438 -6.20 -2.36 -13.96
N ASP A 439 -5.27 -3.10 -14.54
CA ASP A 439 -5.41 -3.86 -15.78
C ASP A 439 -5.96 -5.29 -15.56
N LEU A 440 -6.06 -5.74 -14.29
CA LEU A 440 -6.71 -6.98 -13.91
C LEU A 440 -8.17 -6.72 -13.53
N ASP A 441 -9.07 -7.60 -13.97
CA ASP A 441 -10.41 -7.66 -13.42
C ASP A 441 -10.34 -8.26 -12.01
N VAL A 442 -10.97 -7.65 -11.01
CA VAL A 442 -10.82 -8.06 -9.60
C VAL A 442 -12.06 -8.80 -9.13
N SER A 443 -11.85 -9.99 -8.57
CA SER A 443 -12.87 -10.77 -7.83
C SER A 443 -12.46 -10.91 -6.38
N VAL A 444 -13.42 -10.78 -5.47
CA VAL A 444 -13.17 -10.85 -4.03
C VAL A 444 -14.01 -11.96 -3.40
N ILE A 445 -13.37 -12.85 -2.63
CA ILE A 445 -14.05 -13.78 -1.73
C ILE A 445 -14.06 -13.15 -0.33
N ASP A 446 -15.15 -12.52 0.00
CA ASP A 446 -15.40 -11.77 1.24
C ASP A 446 -16.16 -12.58 2.31
N GLU A 447 -16.37 -13.88 2.06
CA GLU A 447 -16.99 -14.81 2.96
C GLU A 447 -16.03 -15.94 3.35
N LEU A 448 -16.10 -16.37 4.61
CA LEU A 448 -15.40 -17.57 5.06
C LEU A 448 -16.28 -18.82 4.87
N PRO A 449 -15.67 -19.99 4.60
CA PRO A 449 -16.41 -21.24 4.50
C PRO A 449 -17.21 -21.56 5.77
N PRO A 450 -18.38 -22.22 5.64
CA PRO A 450 -19.20 -22.61 6.78
C PRO A 450 -18.43 -23.44 7.79
N GLY A 451 -18.72 -23.26 9.09
CA GLY A 451 -18.12 -24.03 10.19
C GLY A 451 -16.77 -23.51 10.69
N ARG A 452 -16.17 -22.53 10.03
CA ARG A 452 -14.94 -21.91 10.52
C ARG A 452 -15.23 -20.88 11.61
N LYS A 453 -14.55 -21.02 12.77
CA LYS A 453 -14.66 -20.08 13.88
C LYS A 453 -13.68 -18.93 13.69
N PRO A 454 -14.07 -17.67 14.00
CA PRO A 454 -13.15 -16.55 14.01
C PRO A 454 -11.99 -16.79 14.98
N ILE A 455 -10.75 -16.43 14.57
CA ILE A 455 -9.56 -16.55 15.40
C ILE A 455 -9.61 -15.45 16.46
N GLN A 456 -9.55 -15.82 17.75
CA GLN A 456 -9.44 -14.83 18.83
C GLN A 456 -8.01 -14.28 18.88
N THR A 457 -7.87 -12.98 18.64
CA THR A 457 -6.57 -12.30 18.74
C THR A 457 -6.46 -11.60 20.09
N LEU A 458 -5.38 -11.87 20.80
CA LEU A 458 -5.11 -11.32 22.13
C LEU A 458 -3.75 -10.63 22.13
N HIS A 459 -3.65 -9.47 22.78
CA HIS A 459 -2.38 -8.80 23.03
C HIS A 459 -1.94 -9.00 24.47
N ARG A 460 -0.66 -9.33 24.68
CA ARG A 460 -0.03 -9.52 25.99
C ARG A 460 1.35 -8.86 25.99
N TYR A 461 1.70 -8.29 27.14
CA TYR A 461 3.05 -7.79 27.36
C TYR A 461 3.99 -8.93 27.84
N ASP A 462 5.27 -8.79 27.53
CA ASP A 462 6.34 -9.76 27.84
C ASP A 462 6.44 -10.10 29.33
N ASN A 463 6.06 -9.18 30.23
CA ASN A 463 6.02 -9.42 31.69
C ASN A 463 4.93 -10.41 32.14
N LYS A 464 4.05 -10.86 31.25
CA LYS A 464 2.96 -11.83 31.54
C LYS A 464 3.19 -13.21 30.93
N LYS A 465 4.44 -13.57 30.60
CA LYS A 465 4.80 -14.88 29.99
C LYS A 465 4.36 -16.09 30.81
N ALA A 466 4.38 -16.02 32.14
CA ALA A 466 3.95 -17.13 32.99
C ALA A 466 2.48 -17.52 32.72
N GLN A 467 1.58 -16.55 32.59
CA GLN A 467 0.18 -16.79 32.24
C GLN A 467 0.02 -17.35 30.81
N LEU A 468 0.86 -16.88 29.89
CA LEU A 468 0.90 -17.41 28.53
C LEU A 468 1.29 -18.89 28.54
N TYR A 469 2.37 -19.27 29.24
CA TYR A 469 2.84 -20.66 29.32
C TYR A 469 1.79 -21.60 29.94
N GLU A 470 1.09 -21.15 30.96
CA GLU A 470 -0.03 -21.91 31.56
C GLU A 470 -1.17 -22.11 30.54
N PHE A 471 -1.53 -21.09 29.78
CA PHE A 471 -2.52 -21.19 28.71
C PHE A 471 -2.08 -22.17 27.61
N LEU A 472 -0.84 -22.08 27.15
CA LEU A 472 -0.29 -23.01 26.14
C LEU A 472 -0.34 -24.46 26.62
N ARG A 473 0.04 -24.71 27.88
CA ARG A 473 -0.02 -26.05 28.48
C ARG A 473 -1.44 -26.61 28.46
N LYS A 474 -2.44 -25.80 28.83
CA LYS A 474 -3.86 -26.21 28.77
C LYS A 474 -4.33 -26.54 27.36
N GLU A 475 -3.89 -25.78 26.36
CA GLU A 475 -4.27 -26.05 24.97
C GLU A 475 -3.56 -27.30 24.42
N ILE A 476 -2.29 -27.53 24.76
CA ILE A 476 -1.55 -28.74 24.35
C ILE A 476 -2.16 -29.99 25.02
N GLN A 477 -2.56 -29.91 26.28
CA GLN A 477 -3.26 -31.02 26.98
C GLN A 477 -4.58 -31.42 26.31
N LYS A 478 -5.22 -30.50 25.57
CA LYS A 478 -6.40 -30.79 24.74
C LYS A 478 -6.02 -31.46 23.39
N GLY A 479 -4.77 -31.81 23.19
CA GLY A 479 -4.25 -32.42 21.97
C GLY A 479 -3.95 -31.41 20.86
N ARG A 480 -3.83 -30.11 21.15
CA ARG A 480 -3.59 -29.05 20.16
C ARG A 480 -2.11 -28.74 19.99
N GLN A 481 -1.75 -28.16 18.84
CA GLN A 481 -0.37 -27.76 18.54
C GLN A 481 -0.25 -26.24 18.54
N VAL A 482 0.96 -25.77 18.85
CA VAL A 482 1.30 -24.37 19.04
C VAL A 482 2.39 -23.94 18.07
N TYR A 483 2.19 -22.82 17.40
CA TYR A 483 3.22 -22.13 16.65
C TYR A 483 3.74 -20.92 17.45
N VAL A 484 5.06 -20.76 17.52
CA VAL A 484 5.72 -19.61 18.14
C VAL A 484 6.62 -18.98 17.07
N VAL A 485 6.34 -17.73 16.71
CA VAL A 485 7.05 -17.03 15.63
C VAL A 485 7.84 -15.86 16.17
N TYR A 486 9.12 -15.80 15.78
CA TYR A 486 10.03 -14.72 16.07
C TYR A 486 10.27 -13.84 14.82
N PRO A 487 10.43 -12.52 14.96
CA PRO A 487 10.72 -11.64 13.83
C PRO A 487 12.09 -11.96 13.20
N LEU A 488 12.19 -11.73 11.89
CA LEU A 488 13.43 -11.71 11.15
C LEU A 488 13.51 -10.37 10.41
N ILE A 489 14.49 -9.53 10.75
CA ILE A 489 14.65 -8.19 10.17
C ILE A 489 15.90 -8.17 9.30
N GLU A 490 15.76 -7.68 8.07
CA GLU A 490 16.89 -7.43 7.18
C GLU A 490 17.91 -6.50 7.84
N GLY A 491 19.18 -6.90 7.82
CA GLY A 491 20.28 -6.18 8.46
C GLY A 491 20.54 -6.51 9.93
N ASN A 492 19.66 -7.24 10.61
CA ASN A 492 19.81 -7.65 12.01
C ASN A 492 19.70 -9.18 12.23
N GLU A 493 19.79 -9.95 11.17
CA GLU A 493 19.54 -11.39 11.12
C GLU A 493 20.29 -12.20 12.17
N LYS A 494 21.54 -11.80 12.52
CA LYS A 494 22.34 -12.52 13.52
C LYS A 494 21.74 -12.43 14.93
N LEU A 495 21.15 -11.31 15.29
CA LEU A 495 20.48 -11.09 16.58
C LEU A 495 19.14 -11.84 16.63
N ASP A 496 18.37 -11.75 15.56
CA ASP A 496 17.06 -12.38 15.48
C ASP A 496 17.15 -13.92 15.54
N TYR A 497 18.19 -14.53 14.95
CA TYR A 497 18.45 -15.97 15.12
C TYR A 497 18.86 -16.33 16.54
N LYS A 498 19.65 -15.50 17.23
CA LYS A 498 19.98 -15.71 18.65
C LYS A 498 18.74 -15.61 19.54
N ASP A 499 17.83 -14.70 19.24
CA ASP A 499 16.55 -14.57 19.96
C ASP A 499 15.70 -15.83 19.80
N LEU A 500 15.64 -16.40 18.59
CA LEU A 500 14.96 -17.68 18.33
C LEU A 500 15.62 -18.84 19.08
N GLU A 501 16.96 -18.97 19.02
CA GLU A 501 17.71 -20.04 19.70
C GLU A 501 17.55 -19.93 21.24
N ALA A 502 17.67 -18.73 21.80
CA ALA A 502 17.43 -18.50 23.21
C ALA A 502 16.00 -18.82 23.64
N GLY A 503 15.03 -18.42 22.81
CA GLY A 503 13.64 -18.80 23.01
C GLY A 503 13.41 -20.29 22.96
N PHE A 504 14.07 -21.00 22.03
CA PHE A 504 13.96 -22.43 21.87
C PHE A 504 14.47 -23.20 23.12
N GLU A 505 15.62 -22.81 23.68
CA GLU A 505 16.10 -23.40 24.93
C GLU A 505 15.17 -23.08 26.12
N THR A 506 14.68 -21.85 26.19
CA THR A 506 13.67 -21.47 27.21
C THR A 506 12.40 -22.33 27.11
N PHE A 507 11.88 -22.56 25.90
CA PHE A 507 10.69 -23.38 25.73
C PHE A 507 10.93 -24.85 26.08
N LYS A 508 12.09 -25.41 25.83
CA LYS A 508 12.46 -26.77 26.27
C LYS A 508 12.53 -26.88 27.79
N GLU A 509 13.05 -25.88 28.47
CA GLU A 509 13.09 -25.82 29.93
C GLU A 509 11.69 -25.68 30.56
N VAL A 510 10.85 -24.84 29.96
CA VAL A 510 9.49 -24.58 30.45
C VAL A 510 8.54 -25.73 30.13
N PHE A 511 8.73 -26.43 29.01
CA PHE A 511 7.87 -27.51 28.54
C PHE A 511 8.63 -28.84 28.35
N PRO A 512 9.29 -29.37 29.38
CA PRO A 512 10.07 -30.58 29.25
C PRO A 512 9.22 -31.82 28.91
N GLU A 513 7.90 -31.74 29.18
CA GLU A 513 6.92 -32.79 28.88
C GLU A 513 6.50 -32.84 27.40
N TYR A 514 6.82 -31.81 26.60
CA TYR A 514 6.41 -31.72 25.20
C TYR A 514 7.61 -31.60 24.25
N LYS A 515 7.43 -32.14 23.04
CA LYS A 515 8.45 -32.03 22.00
C LYS A 515 8.38 -30.70 21.30
N VAL A 516 9.49 -29.95 21.33
CA VAL A 516 9.65 -28.65 20.66
C VAL A 516 10.52 -28.84 19.45
N CYS A 517 10.05 -28.39 18.29
CA CYS A 517 10.79 -28.32 17.03
C CYS A 517 11.12 -26.88 16.65
N MET A 518 12.18 -26.69 15.89
CA MET A 518 12.61 -25.38 15.40
C MET A 518 12.83 -25.40 13.89
N VAL A 519 12.30 -24.37 13.18
CA VAL A 519 12.50 -24.20 11.74
C VAL A 519 12.87 -22.74 11.43
N HIS A 520 13.95 -22.55 10.68
CA HIS A 520 14.39 -21.20 10.27
C HIS A 520 15.04 -21.19 8.88
N GLY A 521 15.23 -19.99 8.31
CA GLY A 521 15.67 -19.79 6.92
C GLY A 521 17.02 -20.42 6.57
N ARG A 522 17.95 -20.53 7.55
CA ARG A 522 19.32 -21.08 7.34
C ARG A 522 19.41 -22.60 7.33
N MET A 523 18.36 -23.30 7.72
CA MET A 523 18.33 -24.76 7.66
C MET A 523 18.33 -25.25 6.22
N LYS A 524 18.96 -26.41 5.96
CA LYS A 524 18.86 -27.11 4.69
C LYS A 524 17.42 -27.58 4.45
N ALA A 525 17.00 -27.68 3.20
CA ALA A 525 15.64 -28.07 2.85
C ALA A 525 15.23 -29.42 3.48
N ALA A 526 16.11 -30.43 3.43
CA ALA A 526 15.85 -31.74 4.02
C ALA A 526 15.65 -31.71 5.54
N ASP A 527 16.42 -30.85 6.24
CA ASP A 527 16.29 -30.69 7.70
C ASP A 527 14.97 -29.98 8.06
N LYS A 528 14.58 -28.96 7.27
CA LYS A 528 13.29 -28.31 7.42
C LYS A 528 12.13 -29.28 7.24
N ASP A 529 12.21 -30.09 6.19
CA ASP A 529 11.18 -31.11 5.90
C ASP A 529 11.07 -32.13 7.04
N THR A 530 12.21 -32.57 7.58
CA THR A 530 12.24 -33.50 8.71
C THR A 530 11.59 -32.92 9.97
N GLU A 531 11.93 -31.67 10.35
CA GLU A 531 11.32 -31.01 11.51
C GLU A 531 9.82 -30.76 11.29
N MET A 532 9.42 -30.37 10.07
CA MET A 532 8.01 -30.16 9.73
C MET A 532 7.20 -31.46 9.77
N GLN A 533 7.76 -32.60 9.33
CA GLN A 533 7.08 -33.89 9.41
C GLN A 533 6.77 -34.30 10.86
N LYS A 534 7.66 -34.00 11.82
CA LYS A 534 7.39 -34.23 13.25
C LYS A 534 6.17 -33.45 13.76
N VAL A 535 5.96 -32.23 13.24
CA VAL A 535 4.79 -31.41 13.58
C VAL A 535 3.54 -31.93 12.90
N ILE A 536 3.61 -32.28 11.61
CA ILE A 536 2.47 -32.79 10.83
C ILE A 536 1.98 -34.13 11.40
N SER A 537 2.91 -35.02 11.80
CA SER A 537 2.58 -36.31 12.40
C SER A 537 2.04 -36.21 13.84
N GLY A 538 2.10 -35.02 14.47
CA GLY A 538 1.71 -34.82 15.86
C GLY A 538 2.78 -35.25 16.88
N GLU A 539 3.95 -35.69 16.44
CA GLU A 539 5.07 -36.07 17.29
C GLU A 539 5.59 -34.86 18.07
N ALA A 540 5.61 -33.65 17.46
CA ALA A 540 5.95 -32.41 18.12
C ALA A 540 4.70 -31.55 18.36
N GLN A 541 4.57 -31.01 19.57
CA GLN A 541 3.44 -30.20 20.00
C GLN A 541 3.69 -28.69 19.81
N ILE A 542 4.97 -28.29 19.80
CA ILE A 542 5.36 -26.89 19.69
C ILE A 542 6.33 -26.72 18.53
N LEU A 543 6.00 -25.82 17.58
CA LEU A 543 6.89 -25.42 16.50
C LEU A 543 7.34 -23.98 16.71
N MET A 544 8.63 -23.77 16.83
CA MET A 544 9.24 -22.45 16.88
C MET A 544 9.89 -22.11 15.55
N ALA A 545 9.64 -20.90 15.06
CA ALA A 545 10.20 -20.52 13.77
C ALA A 545 10.39 -19.01 13.62
N THR A 546 11.17 -18.63 12.61
CA THR A 546 11.16 -17.26 12.08
C THR A 546 10.00 -17.11 11.07
N THR A 547 9.91 -15.95 10.42
CA THR A 547 8.89 -15.63 9.40
C THR A 547 8.78 -16.62 8.24
N VAL A 548 9.69 -17.60 8.14
CA VAL A 548 9.66 -18.68 7.12
C VAL A 548 8.35 -19.48 7.13
N ILE A 549 7.59 -19.49 8.24
CA ILE A 549 6.24 -20.09 8.31
C ILE A 549 5.21 -19.33 7.46
N GLU A 550 5.52 -18.14 6.98
CA GLU A 550 4.64 -17.44 6.01
C GLU A 550 4.33 -18.31 4.78
N VAL A 551 5.19 -19.30 4.51
CA VAL A 551 5.07 -20.17 3.33
C VAL A 551 4.43 -21.51 3.67
N GLY A 552 3.10 -21.53 3.61
CA GLY A 552 2.35 -22.65 3.07
C GLY A 552 2.15 -23.93 3.90
N VAL A 553 2.68 -24.11 5.11
CA VAL A 553 2.47 -25.39 5.81
C VAL A 553 1.08 -25.46 6.46
N ASN A 554 0.30 -26.46 6.06
CA ASN A 554 -1.02 -26.72 6.62
C ASN A 554 -0.93 -27.79 7.71
N VAL A 555 -1.08 -27.38 8.98
CA VAL A 555 -1.25 -28.31 10.11
C VAL A 555 -2.63 -28.06 10.71
N PRO A 556 -3.62 -28.92 10.41
CA PRO A 556 -5.00 -28.71 10.83
C PRO A 556 -5.17 -28.60 12.34
N ASN A 557 -4.31 -29.26 13.12
CA ASN A 557 -4.34 -29.29 14.57
C ASN A 557 -3.62 -28.12 15.24
N ALA A 558 -2.91 -27.26 14.48
CA ALA A 558 -2.31 -26.03 15.00
C ALA A 558 -3.40 -25.00 15.26
N SER A 559 -3.77 -24.81 16.53
CA SER A 559 -4.85 -23.91 16.94
C SER A 559 -4.36 -22.69 17.71
N VAL A 560 -3.08 -22.61 18.08
CA VAL A 560 -2.52 -21.48 18.79
C VAL A 560 -1.29 -20.92 18.04
N MET A 561 -1.34 -19.62 17.76
CA MET A 561 -0.24 -18.85 17.21
C MET A 561 0.25 -17.86 18.25
N VAL A 562 1.51 -17.92 18.61
CA VAL A 562 2.19 -16.92 19.45
C VAL A 562 3.16 -16.14 18.57
N ILE A 563 3.06 -14.82 18.56
CA ILE A 563 3.96 -13.95 17.82
C ILE A 563 4.76 -13.14 18.82
N GLU A 564 6.02 -13.49 18.98
CA GLU A 564 6.96 -12.79 19.87
C GLU A 564 7.44 -11.50 19.22
N SER A 565 7.65 -10.45 20.03
CA SER A 565 8.01 -9.11 19.57
C SER A 565 7.10 -8.61 18.44
N ALA A 566 5.78 -8.73 18.64
CA ALA A 566 4.76 -8.40 17.63
C ALA A 566 4.83 -6.95 17.15
N GLU A 567 5.40 -6.04 17.95
CA GLU A 567 5.67 -4.65 17.58
C GLU A 567 6.62 -4.50 16.38
N ARG A 568 7.41 -5.52 16.07
CA ARG A 568 8.41 -5.53 14.99
C ARG A 568 7.81 -5.97 13.64
N PHE A 569 6.57 -6.45 13.61
CA PHE A 569 5.89 -6.90 12.40
C PHE A 569 4.98 -5.83 11.80
N GLY A 570 4.85 -5.86 10.48
CA GLY A 570 3.79 -5.12 9.77
C GLY A 570 2.41 -5.76 9.95
N LEU A 571 1.35 -4.97 9.77
CA LEU A 571 -0.04 -5.47 9.91
C LEU A 571 -0.34 -6.63 8.96
N SER A 572 0.09 -6.52 7.70
CA SER A 572 -0.09 -7.57 6.70
C SER A 572 0.59 -8.89 7.10
N GLN A 573 1.81 -8.82 7.68
CA GLN A 573 2.53 -10.00 8.17
C GLN A 573 1.83 -10.63 9.36
N LEU A 574 1.40 -9.82 10.34
CA LEU A 574 0.63 -10.30 11.51
C LEU A 574 -0.65 -11.00 11.05
N HIS A 575 -1.35 -10.45 10.07
CA HIS A 575 -2.56 -11.04 9.51
C HIS A 575 -2.29 -12.38 8.81
N GLN A 576 -1.24 -12.47 8.00
CA GLN A 576 -0.83 -13.73 7.35
C GLN A 576 -0.47 -14.81 8.37
N LEU A 577 0.32 -14.45 9.41
CA LEU A 577 0.67 -15.37 10.49
C LEU A 577 -0.57 -15.84 11.25
N ARG A 578 -1.49 -14.92 11.60
CA ARG A 578 -2.76 -15.28 12.20
C ARG A 578 -3.54 -16.30 11.37
N GLY A 579 -3.56 -16.14 10.06
CA GLY A 579 -4.25 -17.06 9.14
C GLY A 579 -3.64 -18.46 9.05
N ARG A 580 -2.48 -18.72 9.64
CA ARG A 580 -1.85 -20.06 9.68
C ARG A 580 -2.49 -21.00 10.68
N VAL A 581 -3.26 -20.50 11.62
CA VAL A 581 -4.10 -21.28 12.55
C VAL A 581 -5.58 -21.12 12.18
N GLY A 582 -6.47 -21.85 12.86
CA GLY A 582 -7.91 -21.75 12.61
C GLY A 582 -8.40 -22.48 11.36
N ARG A 583 -7.72 -23.53 10.95
CA ARG A 583 -8.14 -24.39 9.80
C ARG A 583 -8.98 -25.58 10.24
N GLY A 584 -9.02 -25.88 11.53
CA GLY A 584 -9.88 -26.89 12.12
C GLY A 584 -11.24 -26.31 12.61
N ALA A 585 -12.16 -27.20 13.05
CA ALA A 585 -13.47 -26.80 13.60
C ALA A 585 -13.38 -26.17 15.01
N GLU A 586 -12.22 -26.26 15.65
CA GLU A 586 -12.01 -25.82 17.01
C GLU A 586 -11.64 -24.33 17.10
N GLN A 587 -11.91 -23.73 18.29
CA GLN A 587 -11.52 -22.34 18.55
C GLN A 587 -10.01 -22.21 18.48
N SER A 588 -9.54 -21.21 17.73
CA SER A 588 -8.11 -20.90 17.56
C SER A 588 -7.77 -19.52 18.11
N TYR A 589 -6.52 -19.37 18.50
CA TYR A 589 -6.02 -18.18 19.20
C TYR A 589 -4.76 -17.64 18.51
N CYS A 590 -4.66 -16.31 18.40
CA CYS A 590 -3.46 -15.60 17.99
C CYS A 590 -3.04 -14.66 19.13
N ILE A 591 -1.87 -14.89 19.72
CA ILE A 591 -1.38 -14.14 20.87
C ILE A 591 -0.20 -13.29 20.43
N LEU A 592 -0.39 -11.98 20.44
CA LEU A 592 0.61 -10.99 20.13
C LEU A 592 1.38 -10.63 21.40
N VAL A 593 2.64 -10.96 21.48
CA VAL A 593 3.50 -10.63 22.62
C VAL A 593 4.36 -9.44 22.25
N SER A 594 4.37 -8.39 23.07
CA SER A 594 5.15 -7.19 22.84
C SER A 594 5.86 -6.67 24.07
N SER A 595 6.86 -5.82 23.88
CA SER A 595 7.46 -5.05 24.96
C SER A 595 6.48 -4.07 25.57
N TYR A 596 6.72 -3.64 26.82
CA TYR A 596 5.87 -2.66 27.50
C TYR A 596 5.96 -1.26 26.90
N LYS A 597 7.13 -0.89 26.35
CA LYS A 597 7.37 0.43 25.76
C LYS A 597 7.01 0.40 24.27
N LEU A 598 5.79 0.83 23.95
CA LEU A 598 5.30 0.93 22.58
C LEU A 598 5.12 2.38 22.15
N SER A 599 5.45 2.70 20.89
CA SER A 599 5.04 3.95 20.27
C SER A 599 3.51 3.98 20.08
N ASN A 600 2.93 5.17 19.94
CA ASN A 600 1.48 5.32 19.71
C ASN A 600 1.04 4.59 18.42
N ASP A 601 1.83 4.64 17.35
CA ASP A 601 1.49 4.00 16.08
C ASP A 601 1.58 2.48 16.18
N THR A 602 2.57 1.96 16.90
CA THR A 602 2.66 0.52 17.18
C THR A 602 1.49 0.02 18.01
N ARG A 603 1.09 0.78 19.04
CA ARG A 603 -0.09 0.44 19.85
C ARG A 603 -1.35 0.37 18.98
N LYS A 604 -1.59 1.38 18.13
CA LYS A 604 -2.71 1.38 17.19
C LYS A 604 -2.70 0.16 16.26
N ARG A 605 -1.51 -0.22 15.72
CA ARG A 605 -1.39 -1.42 14.87
C ARG A 605 -1.82 -2.69 15.60
N LEU A 606 -1.35 -2.90 16.83
CA LEU A 606 -1.74 -4.08 17.61
C LEU A 606 -3.23 -4.05 18.00
N GLU A 607 -3.78 -2.88 18.32
CA GLU A 607 -5.22 -2.71 18.58
C GLU A 607 -6.08 -3.07 17.37
N ILE A 608 -5.68 -2.67 16.15
CA ILE A 608 -6.37 -3.04 14.91
C ILE A 608 -6.40 -4.55 14.74
N MET A 609 -5.26 -5.23 14.96
CA MET A 609 -5.18 -6.69 14.88
C MET A 609 -6.06 -7.42 15.88
N VAL A 610 -6.24 -6.86 17.09
CA VAL A 610 -7.11 -7.43 18.13
C VAL A 610 -8.59 -7.22 17.81
N ASN A 611 -8.94 -6.04 17.27
CA ASN A 611 -10.34 -5.65 17.09
C ASN A 611 -10.95 -6.10 15.77
N SER A 612 -10.14 -6.34 14.73
CA SER A 612 -10.63 -6.79 13.41
C SER A 612 -10.11 -8.18 13.05
N THR A 613 -11.03 -9.01 12.56
CA THR A 613 -10.73 -10.31 11.93
C THR A 613 -10.73 -10.20 10.40
N ASN A 614 -11.26 -9.10 9.85
CA ASN A 614 -11.38 -8.87 8.41
C ASN A 614 -10.04 -8.40 7.82
N GLY A 615 -9.46 -9.22 6.95
CA GLY A 615 -8.17 -8.91 6.32
C GLY A 615 -8.19 -7.64 5.47
N PHE A 616 -9.31 -7.30 4.84
CA PHE A 616 -9.44 -6.07 4.02
C PHE A 616 -9.42 -4.81 4.91
N GLU A 617 -10.11 -4.82 6.05
CA GLU A 617 -10.06 -3.72 7.02
C GLU A 617 -8.65 -3.52 7.58
N ILE A 618 -7.94 -4.62 7.87
CA ILE A 618 -6.55 -4.59 8.35
C ILE A 618 -5.64 -4.02 7.28
N ALA A 619 -5.81 -4.40 6.03
CA ALA A 619 -5.02 -3.90 4.91
C ALA A 619 -5.26 -2.41 4.64
N GLU A 620 -6.51 -1.94 4.73
CA GLU A 620 -6.85 -0.51 4.64
C GLU A 620 -6.25 0.29 5.80
N ALA A 621 -6.28 -0.26 7.00
CA ALA A 621 -5.67 0.36 8.16
C ALA A 621 -4.13 0.41 8.05
N ASP A 622 -3.49 -0.64 7.52
CA ASP A 622 -2.05 -0.67 7.24
C ASP A 622 -1.66 0.44 6.25
N LEU A 623 -2.44 0.59 5.17
CA LEU A 623 -2.24 1.64 4.18
C LEU A 623 -2.34 3.04 4.80
N ARG A 624 -3.34 3.28 5.67
CA ARG A 624 -3.53 4.57 6.37
C ARG A 624 -2.40 4.88 7.36
N LEU A 625 -1.88 3.88 8.06
CA LEU A 625 -0.81 4.07 9.05
C LEU A 625 0.57 4.30 8.41
N ARG A 626 0.82 3.78 7.21
CA ARG A 626 2.07 4.00 6.48
C ARG A 626 2.21 5.42 5.93
N GLY A 627 1.10 6.08 5.59
CA GLY A 627 1.09 7.44 5.03
C GLY A 627 1.74 7.54 3.63
N HIS A 628 1.93 8.78 3.16
CA HIS A 628 2.43 9.08 1.80
C HIS A 628 3.88 8.62 1.51
N GLY A 629 4.72 8.43 2.54
CA GLY A 629 6.17 8.20 2.36
C GLY A 629 6.58 6.76 2.08
N ASP A 630 5.79 5.76 2.51
CA ASP A 630 6.20 4.35 2.50
C ASP A 630 5.61 3.51 1.35
N LEU A 631 4.85 4.11 0.44
CA LEU A 631 4.44 3.45 -0.82
C LEU A 631 5.64 3.12 -1.71
N GLU A 632 6.80 3.73 -1.46
CA GLU A 632 8.09 3.35 -2.09
C GLU A 632 8.53 1.92 -1.77
N GLY A 633 8.14 1.35 -0.62
CA GLY A 633 8.39 -0.05 -0.25
C GLY A 633 7.59 -1.08 -1.06
N THR A 634 6.53 -0.66 -1.77
CA THR A 634 5.76 -1.50 -2.70
C THR A 634 6.33 -1.52 -4.12
N ARG A 635 7.58 -1.15 -4.32
CA ARG A 635 8.33 -1.18 -5.60
C ARG A 635 8.50 -2.58 -6.22
N GLN A 636 7.57 -3.48 -6.05
CA GLN A 636 7.60 -4.79 -6.72
C GLN A 636 7.38 -4.70 -8.24
N SER A 637 6.95 -3.54 -8.74
CA SER A 637 6.75 -3.27 -10.18
C SER A 637 7.69 -2.20 -10.76
N GLY A 638 8.81 -1.88 -10.09
CA GLY A 638 9.89 -1.05 -10.66
C GLY A 638 9.79 0.45 -10.48
N GLU A 639 8.62 1.07 -10.43
CA GLU A 639 8.46 2.52 -10.18
C GLU A 639 7.19 2.81 -9.38
N GLY A 640 7.32 3.56 -8.28
CA GLY A 640 6.19 4.02 -7.46
C GLY A 640 5.31 5.04 -8.20
N ILE A 641 4.03 5.06 -7.91
CA ILE A 641 3.12 6.13 -8.35
C ILE A 641 3.48 7.38 -7.54
N ASP A 642 4.02 8.38 -8.23
CA ASP A 642 4.37 9.66 -7.61
C ASP A 642 3.11 10.55 -7.54
N LEU A 643 2.39 10.48 -6.42
CA LEU A 643 1.21 11.29 -6.14
C LEU A 643 1.61 12.60 -5.47
N LYS A 644 1.18 13.73 -6.04
CA LYS A 644 1.50 15.06 -5.52
C LYS A 644 0.52 15.54 -4.46
N ILE A 645 -0.76 15.16 -4.56
CA ILE A 645 -1.83 15.64 -3.67
C ILE A 645 -2.80 14.54 -3.25
N ALA A 646 -3.05 13.55 -4.09
CA ALA A 646 -3.95 12.45 -3.76
C ALA A 646 -3.30 11.45 -2.79
N ASP A 647 -4.13 10.85 -1.95
CA ASP A 647 -3.75 9.81 -1.00
C ASP A 647 -4.61 8.57 -1.22
N LEU A 648 -4.01 7.48 -1.71
CA LEU A 648 -4.74 6.24 -1.98
C LEU A 648 -5.43 5.65 -0.74
N ALA A 649 -4.91 5.95 0.45
CA ALA A 649 -5.51 5.48 1.71
C ALA A 649 -6.75 6.30 2.13
N ALA A 650 -6.75 7.60 1.82
CA ALA A 650 -7.82 8.52 2.23
C ALA A 650 -8.84 8.80 1.11
N ASP A 651 -8.38 8.80 -0.15
CA ASP A 651 -9.15 9.31 -1.29
C ASP A 651 -9.84 8.18 -2.12
N GLY A 652 -10.16 7.04 -1.49
CA GLY A 652 -10.76 5.89 -2.17
C GLY A 652 -12.07 6.17 -2.91
N GLN A 653 -12.91 7.06 -2.37
CA GLN A 653 -14.17 7.47 -3.03
C GLN A 653 -13.88 8.32 -4.28
N ILE A 654 -12.89 9.21 -4.22
CA ILE A 654 -12.47 10.03 -5.35
C ILE A 654 -11.89 9.13 -6.44
N LEU A 655 -11.06 8.15 -6.07
CA LEU A 655 -10.48 7.18 -7.00
C LEU A 655 -11.57 6.37 -7.72
N GLN A 656 -12.57 5.86 -6.98
CA GLN A 656 -13.67 5.11 -7.60
C GLN A 656 -14.45 6.00 -8.57
N TYR A 657 -14.78 7.22 -8.17
CA TYR A 657 -15.49 8.18 -9.02
C TYR A 657 -14.68 8.54 -10.27
N ALA A 658 -13.37 8.78 -10.12
CA ALA A 658 -12.47 9.04 -11.24
C ALA A 658 -12.39 7.84 -12.21
N ARG A 659 -12.38 6.60 -11.69
CA ARG A 659 -12.43 5.38 -12.50
C ARG A 659 -13.73 5.25 -13.29
N ASP A 660 -14.86 5.51 -12.64
CA ASP A 660 -16.19 5.41 -13.30
C ASP A 660 -16.32 6.42 -14.44
N ILE A 661 -15.82 7.65 -14.23
CA ILE A 661 -15.79 8.68 -15.30
C ILE A 661 -14.82 8.28 -16.42
N ALA A 662 -13.61 7.79 -16.09
CA ALA A 662 -12.63 7.35 -17.08
C ALA A 662 -13.15 6.17 -17.92
N GLN A 663 -13.85 5.22 -17.28
CA GLN A 663 -14.50 4.11 -17.98
C GLN A 663 -15.58 4.62 -18.95
N GLY A 664 -16.43 5.54 -18.51
CA GLY A 664 -17.45 6.14 -19.37
C GLY A 664 -16.88 6.84 -20.60
N VAL A 665 -15.74 7.55 -20.45
CA VAL A 665 -15.02 8.16 -21.59
C VAL A 665 -14.51 7.09 -22.55
N LEU A 666 -13.92 6.00 -22.04
CA LEU A 666 -13.38 4.93 -22.87
C LEU A 666 -14.44 4.03 -23.50
N ASP A 667 -15.63 3.94 -22.91
CA ASP A 667 -16.77 3.23 -23.52
C ASP A 667 -17.28 3.99 -24.76
N GLU A 668 -17.20 5.33 -24.75
CA GLU A 668 -17.57 6.19 -25.89
C GLU A 668 -16.43 6.30 -26.92
N ASP A 669 -15.18 6.40 -26.46
CA ASP A 669 -13.98 6.60 -27.32
C ASP A 669 -12.78 5.80 -26.78
N PRO A 670 -12.69 4.49 -27.08
CA PRO A 670 -11.68 3.59 -26.50
C PRO A 670 -10.21 3.98 -26.75
N GLU A 671 -9.95 4.65 -27.88
CA GLU A 671 -8.60 5.06 -28.26
C GLU A 671 -8.32 6.56 -28.02
N LEU A 672 -9.30 7.32 -27.57
CA LEU A 672 -9.23 8.79 -27.38
C LEU A 672 -8.84 9.53 -28.68
N LEU A 673 -9.47 9.16 -29.80
CA LEU A 673 -9.19 9.71 -31.12
C LEU A 673 -10.16 10.85 -31.51
N SER A 674 -11.28 10.97 -30.83
CA SER A 674 -12.25 12.06 -31.09
C SER A 674 -11.63 13.42 -30.79
N GLU A 675 -12.05 14.45 -31.52
CA GLU A 675 -11.60 15.82 -31.29
C GLU A 675 -11.94 16.30 -29.88
N GLN A 676 -13.07 15.85 -29.34
CA GLN A 676 -13.53 16.16 -28.00
C GLN A 676 -12.57 15.64 -26.92
N HIS A 677 -11.98 14.45 -27.09
CA HIS A 677 -11.06 13.83 -26.14
C HIS A 677 -9.58 14.04 -26.46
N ARG A 678 -9.27 14.84 -27.49
CA ARG A 678 -7.89 15.14 -27.87
C ARG A 678 -7.07 15.70 -26.71
N ILE A 679 -7.66 16.57 -25.89
CA ILE A 679 -6.99 17.14 -24.71
C ILE A 679 -6.57 16.06 -23.70
N LEU A 680 -7.39 15.04 -23.50
CA LEU A 680 -7.07 13.89 -22.61
C LEU A 680 -5.92 13.07 -23.18
N SER A 681 -5.94 12.80 -24.50
CA SER A 681 -4.89 12.06 -25.20
C SER A 681 -3.55 12.79 -25.15
N GLU A 682 -3.52 14.11 -25.36
CA GLU A 682 -2.31 14.93 -25.29
C GLU A 682 -1.76 14.97 -23.86
N ARG A 683 -2.63 15.13 -22.85
CA ARG A 683 -2.22 15.13 -21.44
C ARG A 683 -1.67 13.77 -21.01
N LEU A 684 -2.29 12.67 -21.41
CA LEU A 684 -1.76 11.31 -21.17
C LEU A 684 -0.36 11.13 -21.75
N LYS A 685 -0.14 11.56 -23.02
CA LYS A 685 1.19 11.51 -23.62
C LYS A 685 2.22 12.29 -22.80
N THR A 686 1.88 13.51 -22.36
CA THR A 686 2.77 14.34 -21.55
C THR A 686 3.13 13.69 -20.22
N LEU A 687 2.14 13.12 -19.52
CA LEU A 687 2.33 12.53 -18.20
C LEU A 687 3.09 11.19 -18.23
N PHE A 688 2.84 10.36 -19.25
CA PHE A 688 3.32 8.97 -19.28
C PHE A 688 4.37 8.66 -20.36
N THR A 689 4.69 9.59 -21.29
CA THR A 689 5.77 9.38 -22.28
C THR A 689 7.17 9.39 -21.64
N ARG A 690 7.34 10.04 -20.50
CA ARG A 690 8.58 10.03 -19.71
C ARG A 690 8.68 8.86 -18.72
N LYS A 691 7.63 8.09 -18.52
CA LYS A 691 7.55 6.95 -17.57
C LYS A 691 7.04 5.72 -18.31
N ILE A 692 7.74 4.63 -18.13
CA ILE A 692 7.59 3.30 -18.73
C ILE A 692 6.13 2.84 -18.94
N ASN A 693 5.93 2.07 -20.02
CA ASN A 693 4.70 1.37 -20.42
C ASN A 693 4.13 0.48 -19.28
N TRP A 694 3.26 1.01 -18.44
CA TRP A 694 2.55 0.28 -17.37
C TRP A 694 1.79 -0.95 -17.87
N GLY A 695 1.38 -0.96 -19.14
CA GLY A 695 0.68 -2.08 -19.77
C GLY A 695 1.54 -3.30 -20.11
N MET A 696 2.87 -3.22 -19.94
CA MET A 696 3.77 -4.38 -20.07
C MET A 696 4.16 -4.95 -18.69
N ILE A 697 3.67 -4.37 -17.60
CA ILE A 697 4.13 -4.66 -16.24
C ILE A 697 3.18 -5.61 -15.48
N SER A 698 1.98 -5.81 -15.95
CA SER A 698 0.98 -6.71 -15.32
C SER A 698 0.90 -8.08 -15.96
#